data_ea95fb0b643111fa7441159a8b4e7eb1
#
_entry.id   ea95fb0b643111fa7441159a8b4e7eb1
#
_cell.length_a   1.000
_cell.length_b   1.000
_cell.length_c   1.000
_cell.angle_alpha   90.00
_cell.angle_beta   90.00
_cell.angle_gamma   90.00
#
_symmetry.space_group_name_H-M   'P 1'
#
loop_
_entity.id
_entity.type
_entity.pdbx_description
1 polymer ?
#
loop_
_entity_poly.entity_id
_entity_poly.type
_entity_poly.pdbx_seq_one_letter_code
_entity_poly.pdbx_strand_id
1 'polypeptide(L)'
;EGIDWEVPDPNDPWAYIGYWGDHQIIYLLRFLELSSRFHPGKLEKMLISPVFTYANVPYRIKPYEEILRNPKDTVAFDFDLDRRIRTEMAYLGADACLLKDSRNTEILKVNLTEKLLVSLLSKLCNFIPEAGIWLNTQRPEWNDANNALVGNGASMVTLYYLRRFVKFWQSELSRHTLSNLVISEELAALFDVVHQFLSDNVAMLSHRFSDADRLRFANFLGKAHAKYRNEVYQYSFSGEKRMLQPKDLEAFLGLCLQYFDHSIRANRREDALFHTYNLISIKPDGISIRHLYEMLEGQVAILSAEFLSGEESLALLNALKKSRMFREDQYSYMLYPDRVLPGFMEKNKIPPHLVESSALLRKLLADKNQSIIEEDILGQYHFNAHFRNAELLDAALAELRVGTYSHLVESEKDKILAIYEEVFDHKSFTGRSGTFFGYEGLGSIYWHMVSKLMLAAQECFFSALDAGAGAEISGELKAHYYEMKAGIGLYKNPGLYGAFPMDAHSHTPAGAGAKQPGLTGQVKEDIISRLGELALTIEDGVIRFRPELFNEEEFLTHQSQFKYLSINGETQTILLSEGQIAFTFCQVPVILTKAEKNEISIFYPDGTEEIISGLTLSRPLSTSVFRRKGEIDRIEVSIRMKHDQKQHT
;
A
#
# COMPACT_ATOMS: atom_id res chain seq x y z
N GLU A 1 6.08 -9.93 14.31
CA GLU A 1 7.22 -10.12 13.41
C GLU A 1 8.48 -10.28 14.22
N GLY A 2 9.37 -11.17 13.82
CA GLY A 2 10.67 -11.35 14.46
C GLY A 2 11.57 -10.12 14.27
N ILE A 3 12.48 -9.91 15.22
CA ILE A 3 13.52 -8.89 15.06
C ILE A 3 14.73 -9.59 14.46
N ASP A 4 14.91 -9.40 13.16
CA ASP A 4 16.08 -9.90 12.42
C ASP A 4 16.43 -8.91 11.30
N TRP A 5 17.63 -9.04 10.75
CA TRP A 5 18.13 -8.26 9.63
C TRP A 5 19.21 -9.03 8.88
N GLU A 6 19.36 -8.71 7.63
CA GLU A 6 20.43 -9.27 6.80
C GLU A 6 21.66 -8.36 6.84
N VAL A 7 22.84 -8.98 6.94
CA VAL A 7 24.13 -8.29 6.81
C VAL A 7 24.39 -8.07 5.32
N PRO A 8 24.74 -6.86 4.89
CA PRO A 8 25.05 -6.59 3.50
C PRO A 8 26.14 -7.52 2.97
N ASP A 9 25.87 -8.20 1.86
CA ASP A 9 26.83 -9.02 1.12
C ASP A 9 27.04 -8.39 -0.27
N PRO A 10 28.26 -7.99 -0.65
CA PRO A 10 28.54 -7.44 -1.98
C PRO A 10 28.17 -8.37 -3.15
N ASN A 11 28.09 -9.68 -2.89
CA ASN A 11 27.75 -10.68 -3.90
C ASN A 11 26.25 -10.99 -3.96
N ASP A 12 25.47 -10.55 -2.97
CA ASP A 12 24.02 -10.69 -2.94
C ASP A 12 23.34 -9.31 -2.90
N PRO A 13 22.81 -8.84 -4.04
CA PRO A 13 22.13 -7.55 -4.10
C PRO A 13 20.86 -7.51 -3.24
N TRP A 14 20.36 -8.66 -2.79
CA TRP A 14 19.17 -8.76 -1.93
C TRP A 14 19.51 -8.60 -0.44
N ALA A 15 20.76 -8.81 -0.05
CA ALA A 15 21.22 -8.64 1.34
C ALA A 15 21.27 -7.17 1.81
N TYR A 16 20.95 -6.20 0.96
CA TYR A 16 20.87 -4.77 1.31
C TYR A 16 19.49 -4.31 1.76
N ILE A 17 18.71 -5.18 2.34
CA ILE A 17 17.36 -4.83 2.82
C ILE A 17 17.46 -4.02 4.10
N GLY A 18 17.10 -2.76 4.04
CA GLY A 18 17.22 -1.88 5.18
C GLY A 18 15.93 -1.49 5.88
N TYR A 19 14.76 -1.49 5.22
CA TYR A 19 13.64 -0.80 5.80
C TYR A 19 12.28 -1.12 5.16
N TRP A 20 11.35 -1.66 5.92
CA TRP A 20 10.00 -2.08 5.50
C TRP A 20 8.92 -1.05 5.89
N GLY A 21 9.02 0.17 5.37
CA GLY A 21 8.20 1.28 5.84
C GLY A 21 6.73 1.25 5.45
N ASP A 22 6.37 0.69 4.31
CA ASP A 22 4.99 0.66 3.82
C ASP A 22 4.12 -0.34 4.59
N HIS A 23 4.70 -1.46 5.01
CA HIS A 23 4.01 -2.47 5.80
C HIS A 23 3.46 -1.91 7.11
N GLN A 24 4.15 -0.97 7.73
CA GLN A 24 3.69 -0.32 8.97
C GLN A 24 2.42 0.51 8.74
N ILE A 25 2.27 1.15 7.60
CA ILE A 25 1.09 1.97 7.30
C ILE A 25 -0.07 1.11 6.80
N ILE A 26 0.19 0.15 5.90
CA ILE A 26 -0.86 -0.61 5.22
C ILE A 26 -1.36 -1.78 6.08
N TYR A 27 -0.47 -2.66 6.53
CA TYR A 27 -0.87 -3.86 7.25
C TYR A 27 -1.18 -3.59 8.72
N LEU A 28 -0.39 -2.74 9.39
CA LEU A 28 -0.70 -2.30 10.75
C LEU A 28 -2.09 -1.64 10.81
N LEU A 29 -2.43 -0.79 9.84
CA LEU A 29 -3.74 -0.18 9.75
C LEU A 29 -4.85 -1.23 9.73
N ARG A 30 -4.73 -2.26 8.88
CA ARG A 30 -5.73 -3.34 8.82
C ARG A 30 -5.87 -4.09 10.15
N PHE A 31 -4.77 -4.35 10.85
CA PHE A 31 -4.82 -4.95 12.18
C PHE A 31 -5.47 -4.02 13.22
N LEU A 32 -5.21 -2.73 13.18
CA LEU A 32 -5.83 -1.76 14.07
C LEU A 32 -7.35 -1.67 13.81
N GLU A 33 -7.79 -1.58 12.56
CA GLU A 33 -9.19 -1.57 12.17
C GLU A 33 -9.91 -2.84 12.64
N LEU A 34 -9.32 -4.02 12.44
CA LEU A 34 -9.89 -5.28 12.91
C LEU A 34 -9.92 -5.33 14.45
N SER A 35 -8.84 -4.90 15.11
CA SER A 35 -8.79 -4.86 16.57
C SER A 35 -9.88 -3.96 17.16
N SER A 36 -10.10 -2.79 16.57
CA SER A 36 -11.17 -1.87 16.99
C SER A 36 -12.55 -2.49 16.82
N ARG A 37 -12.79 -3.13 15.66
CA ARG A 37 -14.08 -3.78 15.36
C ARG A 37 -14.39 -4.96 16.28
N PHE A 38 -13.42 -5.86 16.50
CA PHE A 38 -13.63 -7.10 17.26
C PHE A 38 -13.44 -6.96 18.77
N HIS A 39 -12.56 -6.04 19.20
CA HIS A 39 -12.12 -5.92 20.59
C HIS A 39 -12.23 -4.48 21.13
N PRO A 40 -13.44 -3.91 21.23
CA PRO A 40 -13.63 -2.55 21.72
C PRO A 40 -12.98 -2.33 23.09
N GLY A 41 -12.34 -1.19 23.27
CA GLY A 41 -11.62 -0.81 24.49
C GLY A 41 -10.22 -1.43 24.65
N LYS A 42 -9.82 -2.40 23.80
CA LYS A 42 -8.46 -2.96 23.84
C LYS A 42 -7.46 -2.00 23.22
N LEU A 43 -7.82 -1.41 22.09
CA LEU A 43 -6.98 -0.43 21.40
C LEU A 43 -6.77 0.82 22.26
N GLU A 44 -7.83 1.33 22.90
CA GLU A 44 -7.77 2.44 23.84
C GLU A 44 -6.71 2.22 24.93
N LYS A 45 -6.70 1.04 25.56
CA LYS A 45 -5.69 0.69 26.57
C LYS A 45 -4.28 0.68 26.01
N MET A 46 -4.09 0.17 24.78
CA MET A 46 -2.78 0.12 24.13
C MET A 46 -2.26 1.51 23.74
N LEU A 47 -3.15 2.45 23.44
CA LEU A 47 -2.76 3.83 23.12
C LEU A 47 -2.08 4.55 24.29
N ILE A 48 -2.35 4.17 25.52
CA ILE A 48 -1.79 4.81 26.72
C ILE A 48 -0.78 3.95 27.50
N SER A 49 -0.81 2.61 27.33
CA SER A 49 0.03 1.70 28.10
C SER A 49 1.41 1.52 27.46
N PRO A 50 2.52 1.67 28.21
CA PRO A 50 3.87 1.52 27.69
C PRO A 50 4.28 0.04 27.60
N VAL A 51 3.73 -0.66 26.59
CA VAL A 51 3.92 -2.11 26.39
C VAL A 51 4.67 -2.43 25.09
N PHE A 52 5.00 -1.43 24.29
CA PHE A 52 5.72 -1.58 23.03
C PHE A 52 7.19 -1.20 23.18
N THR A 53 8.04 -1.69 22.28
CA THR A 53 9.47 -1.43 22.25
C THR A 53 9.90 -0.97 20.87
N TYR A 54 11.15 -0.54 20.74
CA TYR A 54 11.82 -0.27 19.46
C TYR A 54 12.89 -1.31 19.21
N ALA A 55 13.03 -1.74 17.97
CA ALA A 55 14.16 -2.55 17.55
C ALA A 55 15.41 -1.68 17.39
N ASN A 56 16.55 -2.16 17.92
CA ASN A 56 17.86 -1.52 17.77
C ASN A 56 18.55 -2.11 16.53
N VAL A 57 18.03 -1.81 15.35
CA VAL A 57 18.56 -2.34 14.08
C VAL A 57 19.85 -1.61 13.67
N PRO A 58 20.85 -2.31 13.10
CA PRO A 58 22.13 -1.73 12.70
C PRO A 58 22.07 -1.01 11.34
N TYR A 59 20.95 -0.40 11.02
CA TYR A 59 20.77 0.44 9.85
C TYR A 59 20.68 1.91 10.25
N ARG A 60 21.40 2.75 9.53
CA ARG A 60 21.40 4.21 9.74
C ARG A 60 20.96 4.89 8.45
N ILE A 61 19.84 5.60 8.49
CA ILE A 61 19.45 6.47 7.39
C ILE A 61 20.39 7.67 7.39
N LYS A 62 21.00 7.94 6.25
CA LYS A 62 22.00 9.01 6.09
C LYS A 62 21.41 10.41 6.36
N PRO A 63 22.25 11.41 6.69
CA PRO A 63 21.81 12.80 6.80
C PRO A 63 21.08 13.30 5.55
N TYR A 64 20.15 14.23 5.72
CA TYR A 64 19.30 14.72 4.64
C TYR A 64 20.08 15.28 3.45
N GLU A 65 21.16 15.99 3.70
CA GLU A 65 22.05 16.56 2.69
C GLU A 65 22.77 15.49 1.85
N GLU A 66 23.08 14.36 2.44
CA GLU A 66 23.64 13.19 1.72
C GLU A 66 22.58 12.51 0.87
N ILE A 67 21.36 12.35 1.41
CA ILE A 67 20.21 11.83 0.67
C ILE A 67 19.90 12.69 -0.56
N LEU A 68 19.93 14.03 -0.43
CA LEU A 68 19.76 14.94 -1.56
C LEU A 68 20.85 14.77 -2.64
N ARG A 69 22.09 14.52 -2.20
CA ARG A 69 23.23 14.34 -3.11
C ARG A 69 23.16 13.03 -3.85
N ASN A 70 22.78 11.96 -3.17
CA ASN A 70 22.61 10.63 -3.77
C ASN A 70 21.38 9.92 -3.19
N PRO A 71 20.18 10.17 -3.73
CA PRO A 71 18.95 9.61 -3.19
C PRO A 71 18.77 8.10 -3.46
N LYS A 72 19.73 7.47 -4.12
CA LYS A 72 19.79 6.01 -4.31
C LYS A 72 20.70 5.29 -3.32
N ASP A 73 21.48 6.02 -2.53
CA ASP A 73 22.37 5.49 -1.50
C ASP A 73 22.08 6.19 -0.17
N THR A 74 21.02 5.79 0.50
CA THR A 74 20.44 6.52 1.64
C THR A 74 20.56 5.82 2.97
N VAL A 75 21.03 4.56 2.98
CA VAL A 75 21.14 3.73 4.18
C VAL A 75 22.58 3.26 4.33
N ALA A 76 23.13 3.39 5.55
CA ALA A 76 24.42 2.83 5.93
C ALA A 76 24.21 1.69 6.94
N PHE A 77 24.96 0.61 6.78
CA PHE A 77 24.95 -0.51 7.74
C PHE A 77 26.02 -0.28 8.81
N ASP A 78 25.64 -0.43 10.09
CA ASP A 78 26.51 -0.29 11.26
C ASP A 78 27.05 -1.66 11.71
N PHE A 79 28.16 -2.09 11.10
CA PHE A 79 28.77 -3.40 11.40
C PHE A 79 29.25 -3.52 12.86
N ASP A 80 29.58 -2.41 13.53
CA ASP A 80 30.00 -2.44 14.93
C ASP A 80 28.81 -2.68 15.86
N LEU A 81 27.69 -2.05 15.56
CA LEU A 81 26.44 -2.30 16.28
C LEU A 81 25.95 -3.74 16.07
N ASP A 82 25.97 -4.24 14.83
CA ASP A 82 25.60 -5.63 14.53
C ASP A 82 26.42 -6.62 15.37
N ARG A 83 27.75 -6.47 15.38
CA ARG A 83 28.62 -7.35 16.17
C ARG A 83 28.32 -7.28 17.67
N ARG A 84 28.06 -6.09 18.21
CA ARG A 84 27.69 -5.92 19.63
C ARG A 84 26.39 -6.65 19.94
N ILE A 85 25.35 -6.41 19.15
CA ILE A 85 24.04 -7.04 19.35
C ILE A 85 24.18 -8.57 19.28
N ARG A 86 24.84 -9.12 18.25
CA ARG A 86 25.05 -10.58 18.12
C ARG A 86 25.83 -11.16 19.28
N THR A 87 26.77 -10.41 19.84
CA THR A 87 27.49 -10.83 21.06
C THR A 87 26.56 -10.82 22.28
N GLU A 88 25.74 -9.81 22.44
CA GLU A 88 24.78 -9.70 23.54
C GLU A 88 23.66 -10.76 23.46
N MET A 89 23.26 -11.16 22.25
CA MET A 89 22.27 -12.22 22.04
C MET A 89 22.65 -13.56 22.68
N ALA A 90 23.95 -13.81 22.86
CA ALA A 90 24.44 -15.04 23.49
C ALA A 90 23.98 -15.20 24.97
N TYR A 91 23.69 -14.09 25.65
CA TYR A 91 23.28 -14.09 27.05
C TYR A 91 21.96 -13.37 27.35
N LEU A 92 21.51 -12.45 26.48
CA LEU A 92 20.24 -11.75 26.62
C LEU A 92 19.14 -12.32 25.70
N GLY A 93 19.49 -13.19 24.75
CA GLY A 93 18.54 -13.66 23.76
C GLY A 93 18.03 -12.51 22.88
N ALA A 94 16.76 -12.56 22.49
CA ALA A 94 16.13 -11.54 21.63
C ALA A 94 16.08 -10.13 22.22
N ASP A 95 16.18 -9.97 23.53
CA ASP A 95 16.19 -8.67 24.20
C ASP A 95 17.41 -7.82 23.84
N ALA A 96 18.49 -8.43 23.36
CA ALA A 96 19.66 -7.73 22.81
C ALA A 96 19.31 -6.88 21.57
N CYS A 97 18.28 -7.26 20.82
CA CYS A 97 17.81 -6.54 19.63
C CYS A 97 16.88 -5.36 19.96
N LEU A 98 16.58 -5.10 21.23
CA LEU A 98 15.69 -4.03 21.64
C LEU A 98 16.48 -2.78 22.02
N LEU A 99 15.91 -1.62 21.69
CA LEU A 99 16.50 -0.34 22.06
C LEU A 99 16.39 -0.14 23.57
N LYS A 100 17.50 0.25 24.18
CA LYS A 100 17.59 0.58 25.61
C LYS A 100 17.59 2.09 25.80
N ASP A 101 17.34 2.53 27.02
CA ASP A 101 17.45 3.94 27.41
C ASP A 101 18.90 4.46 27.25
N SER A 102 19.10 5.77 27.37
CA SER A 102 20.42 6.39 27.22
C SER A 102 21.46 5.92 28.26
N ARG A 103 21.01 5.33 29.37
CA ARG A 103 21.88 4.72 30.39
C ARG A 103 22.25 3.28 30.04
N ASN A 104 21.68 2.72 29.00
CA ASN A 104 21.81 1.33 28.55
C ASN A 104 21.45 0.29 29.63
N THR A 105 20.50 0.65 30.51
CA THR A 105 20.12 -0.16 31.67
C THR A 105 18.82 -0.90 31.47
N GLU A 106 17.82 -0.27 30.86
CA GLU A 106 16.49 -0.82 30.70
C GLU A 106 15.99 -0.74 29.25
N ILE A 107 15.19 -1.72 28.86
CA ILE A 107 14.53 -1.71 27.55
C ILE A 107 13.53 -0.55 27.52
N LEU A 108 13.65 0.31 26.52
CA LEU A 108 12.75 1.44 26.33
C LEU A 108 11.34 0.94 26.00
N LYS A 109 10.38 1.26 26.87
CA LYS A 109 8.97 0.95 26.66
C LYS A 109 8.18 2.20 26.32
N VAL A 110 7.32 2.08 25.32
CA VAL A 110 6.47 3.16 24.82
C VAL A 110 5.04 2.66 24.59
N ASN A 111 4.10 3.56 24.44
CA ASN A 111 2.71 3.23 24.13
C ASN A 111 2.44 3.16 22.63
N LEU A 112 1.25 2.72 22.24
CA LEU A 112 0.87 2.65 20.83
C LEU A 112 0.77 4.03 20.18
N THR A 113 0.35 5.07 20.91
CA THR A 113 0.33 6.45 20.40
C THR A 113 1.69 6.87 19.88
N GLU A 114 2.75 6.62 20.65
CA GLU A 114 4.12 6.91 20.22
C GLU A 114 4.52 6.13 18.97
N LYS A 115 4.19 4.82 18.90
CA LYS A 115 4.48 3.99 17.74
C LYS A 115 3.77 4.46 16.47
N LEU A 116 2.49 4.83 16.57
CA LEU A 116 1.72 5.36 15.44
C LEU A 116 2.26 6.72 14.99
N LEU A 117 2.63 7.59 15.94
CA LEU A 117 3.16 8.92 15.65
C LEU A 117 4.51 8.85 14.95
N VAL A 118 5.42 7.96 15.38
CA VAL A 118 6.70 7.72 14.70
C VAL A 118 6.47 7.27 13.27
N SER A 119 5.55 6.31 13.05
CA SER A 119 5.24 5.81 11.71
C SER A 119 4.68 6.91 10.80
N LEU A 120 3.76 7.72 11.31
CA LEU A 120 3.18 8.86 10.59
C LEU A 120 4.25 9.91 10.25
N LEU A 121 5.00 10.38 11.25
CA LEU A 121 6.01 11.43 11.06
C LEU A 121 7.13 10.98 10.13
N SER A 122 7.55 9.72 10.19
CA SER A 122 8.56 9.17 9.28
C SER A 122 8.13 9.25 7.81
N LYS A 123 6.86 9.01 7.51
CA LYS A 123 6.33 9.15 6.14
C LYS A 123 6.03 10.61 5.79
N LEU A 124 5.44 11.37 6.71
CA LEU A 124 5.11 12.78 6.51
C LEU A 124 6.36 13.64 6.27
N CYS A 125 7.48 13.31 6.89
CA CYS A 125 8.75 14.01 6.65
C CYS A 125 9.37 13.74 5.27
N ASN A 126 8.80 12.81 4.51
CA ASN A 126 9.11 12.57 3.10
C ASN A 126 7.98 13.04 2.16
N PHE A 127 7.02 13.78 2.67
CA PHE A 127 5.91 14.30 1.88
C PHE A 127 6.36 15.46 1.00
N ILE A 128 6.05 15.36 -0.29
CA ILE A 128 6.21 16.43 -1.28
C ILE A 128 4.81 16.80 -1.77
N PRO A 129 4.34 18.04 -1.53
CA PRO A 129 3.01 18.47 -1.95
C PRO A 129 2.74 18.19 -3.43
N GLU A 130 1.56 17.64 -3.73
CA GLU A 130 1.10 17.22 -5.07
C GLU A 130 1.90 16.08 -5.72
N ALA A 131 3.06 15.68 -5.18
CA ALA A 131 3.84 14.55 -5.70
C ALA A 131 3.55 13.23 -4.98
N GLY A 132 3.31 13.26 -3.67
CA GLY A 132 3.17 12.08 -2.82
C GLY A 132 4.29 11.92 -1.80
N ILE A 133 4.54 10.69 -1.37
CA ILE A 133 5.62 10.36 -0.42
C ILE A 133 6.88 10.01 -1.23
N TRP A 134 7.96 10.75 -1.01
CA TRP A 134 9.23 10.52 -1.71
C TRP A 134 9.83 9.17 -1.34
N LEU A 135 10.14 8.38 -2.35
CA LEU A 135 10.79 7.08 -2.23
C LEU A 135 12.31 7.29 -2.13
N ASN A 136 12.79 7.61 -0.95
CA ASN A 136 14.18 7.98 -0.69
C ASN A 136 14.96 6.97 0.16
N THR A 137 14.39 5.80 0.43
CA THR A 137 15.08 4.71 1.12
C THR A 137 15.30 3.56 0.14
N GLN A 138 16.46 2.90 0.26
CA GLN A 138 16.75 1.70 -0.51
C GLN A 138 15.75 0.60 -0.13
N ARG A 139 15.15 -0.04 -1.13
CA ARG A 139 14.17 -1.10 -0.99
C ARG A 139 12.93 -0.73 -0.17
N PRO A 140 12.12 0.13 -0.65
CA PRO A 140 10.73 0.16 -0.26
C PRO A 140 10.05 -1.09 -0.83
N GLU A 141 9.29 -1.75 -0.10
CA GLU A 141 9.03 -3.15 0.01
C GLU A 141 7.75 -3.64 -0.63
N TRP A 142 6.87 -2.72 -1.00
CA TRP A 142 5.51 -3.10 -1.35
C TRP A 142 5.42 -3.81 -2.69
N ASN A 143 6.08 -3.26 -3.69
CA ASN A 143 6.12 -3.83 -5.03
C ASN A 143 7.36 -3.39 -5.82
N ASP A 144 7.49 -3.94 -7.01
CA ASP A 144 8.65 -3.68 -7.88
C ASP A 144 8.75 -2.22 -8.35
N ALA A 145 7.61 -1.53 -8.47
CA ALA A 145 7.59 -0.11 -8.81
C ALA A 145 8.30 0.74 -7.75
N ASN A 146 8.10 0.45 -6.47
CA ASN A 146 8.81 1.12 -5.39
C ASN A 146 10.32 0.92 -5.51
N ASN A 147 10.77 -0.29 -5.78
CA ASN A 147 12.20 -0.60 -5.95
C ASN A 147 12.81 0.14 -7.14
N ALA A 148 12.10 0.20 -8.26
CA ALA A 148 12.58 0.86 -9.47
C ALA A 148 12.65 2.39 -9.32
N LEU A 149 11.73 2.97 -8.55
CA LEU A 149 11.56 4.42 -8.42
C LEU A 149 12.34 5.05 -7.26
N VAL A 150 13.10 4.25 -6.48
CA VAL A 150 13.90 4.78 -5.37
C VAL A 150 14.80 5.93 -5.84
N GLY A 151 14.74 7.03 -5.11
CA GLY A 151 15.51 8.25 -5.34
C GLY A 151 14.83 9.27 -6.23
N ASN A 152 14.13 8.85 -7.27
CA ASN A 152 13.50 9.75 -8.24
C ASN A 152 11.97 9.62 -8.33
N GLY A 153 11.36 8.77 -7.52
CA GLY A 153 9.92 8.59 -7.49
C GLY A 153 9.26 9.09 -6.21
N ALA A 154 7.99 9.42 -6.32
CA ALA A 154 7.10 9.70 -5.20
C ALA A 154 5.83 8.84 -5.32
N SER A 155 5.40 8.26 -4.20
CA SER A 155 4.29 7.31 -4.12
C SER A 155 3.00 8.00 -3.71
N MET A 156 2.03 8.03 -4.61
CA MET A 156 0.66 8.35 -4.25
C MET A 156 -0.03 7.19 -3.54
N VAL A 157 0.36 5.93 -3.83
CA VAL A 157 -0.16 4.75 -3.13
C VAL A 157 0.05 4.87 -1.63
N THR A 158 1.29 5.16 -1.20
CA THR A 158 1.61 5.37 0.21
C THR A 158 0.80 6.54 0.81
N LEU A 159 0.61 7.63 0.05
CA LEU A 159 -0.18 8.76 0.49
C LEU A 159 -1.67 8.41 0.68
N TYR A 160 -2.26 7.62 -0.23
CA TYR A 160 -3.65 7.17 -0.13
C TYR A 160 -3.88 6.32 1.12
N TYR A 161 -3.02 5.35 1.39
CA TYR A 161 -3.11 4.54 2.61
C TYR A 161 -2.77 5.36 3.87
N LEU A 162 -1.84 6.29 3.80
CA LEU A 162 -1.52 7.19 4.91
C LEU A 162 -2.71 8.08 5.28
N ARG A 163 -3.48 8.54 4.28
CA ARG A 163 -4.74 9.25 4.51
C ARG A 163 -5.74 8.41 5.31
N ARG A 164 -5.96 7.15 4.91
CA ARG A 164 -6.84 6.22 5.63
C ARG A 164 -6.34 5.98 7.06
N PHE A 165 -5.03 5.79 7.22
CA PHE A 165 -4.40 5.62 8.52
C PHE A 165 -4.66 6.81 9.45
N VAL A 166 -4.48 8.03 8.95
CA VAL A 166 -4.72 9.27 9.72
C VAL A 166 -6.21 9.43 10.03
N LYS A 167 -7.09 9.14 9.07
CA LYS A 167 -8.54 9.22 9.26
C LYS A 167 -9.03 8.21 10.30
N PHE A 168 -8.56 6.98 10.23
CA PHE A 168 -8.86 5.97 11.24
C PHE A 168 -8.41 6.43 12.64
N TRP A 169 -7.16 6.90 12.76
CA TRP A 169 -6.62 7.34 14.06
C TRP A 169 -7.38 8.55 14.62
N GLN A 170 -7.71 9.52 13.79
CA GLN A 170 -8.55 10.65 14.18
C GLN A 170 -9.92 10.17 14.70
N SER A 171 -10.53 9.19 14.03
CA SER A 171 -11.83 8.61 14.46
C SER A 171 -11.72 7.89 15.79
N GLU A 172 -10.63 7.15 16.04
CA GLU A 172 -10.42 6.48 17.33
C GLU A 172 -10.19 7.50 18.47
N LEU A 173 -9.45 8.59 18.24
CA LEU A 173 -9.30 9.65 19.23
C LEU A 173 -10.64 10.31 19.59
N SER A 174 -11.48 10.56 18.60
CA SER A 174 -12.81 11.18 18.83
C SER A 174 -13.80 10.25 19.52
N ARG A 175 -13.63 8.93 19.41
CA ARG A 175 -14.49 7.93 20.08
C ARG A 175 -14.17 7.72 21.55
N HIS A 176 -12.94 8.01 21.96
CA HIS A 176 -12.43 7.71 23.27
C HIS A 176 -12.01 8.99 24.02
N THR A 177 -12.40 9.09 25.29
CA THR A 177 -11.90 10.17 26.16
C THR A 177 -10.52 9.78 26.67
N LEU A 178 -9.49 9.96 25.82
CA LEU A 178 -8.13 9.67 26.19
C LEU A 178 -7.56 10.79 27.08
N SER A 179 -6.87 10.40 28.12
CA SER A 179 -6.06 11.28 28.96
C SER A 179 -4.64 10.70 29.04
N ASN A 180 -3.66 11.56 29.29
CA ASN A 180 -2.27 11.14 29.54
C ASN A 180 -1.61 10.44 28.35
N LEU A 181 -1.71 11.03 27.16
CA LEU A 181 -0.90 10.60 26.02
C LEU A 181 0.56 11.04 26.27
N VAL A 182 1.36 10.12 26.80
CA VAL A 182 2.76 10.38 27.13
C VAL A 182 3.66 9.82 26.04
N ILE A 183 4.51 10.64 25.47
CA ILE A 183 5.48 10.26 24.42
C ILE A 183 6.90 10.69 24.80
N SER A 184 7.89 10.15 24.12
CA SER A 184 9.29 10.53 24.32
C SER A 184 9.52 11.98 23.93
N GLU A 185 10.38 12.69 24.70
CA GLU A 185 10.67 14.10 24.48
C GLU A 185 11.22 14.37 23.07
N GLU A 186 12.08 13.49 22.56
CA GLU A 186 12.67 13.60 21.22
C GLU A 186 11.59 13.55 20.13
N LEU A 187 10.59 12.66 20.28
CA LEU A 187 9.50 12.57 19.34
C LEU A 187 8.54 13.76 19.46
N ALA A 188 8.30 14.24 20.69
CA ALA A 188 7.48 15.42 20.93
C ALA A 188 8.09 16.67 20.30
N ALA A 189 9.41 16.82 20.36
CA ALA A 189 10.12 17.91 19.71
C ALA A 189 9.98 17.87 18.18
N LEU A 190 10.05 16.68 17.56
CA LEU A 190 9.79 16.52 16.12
C LEU A 190 8.33 16.86 15.78
N PHE A 191 7.39 16.37 16.58
CA PHE A 191 5.96 16.64 16.41
C PHE A 191 5.67 18.15 16.41
N ASP A 192 6.18 18.87 17.40
CA ASP A 192 5.95 20.32 17.51
C ASP A 192 6.45 21.09 16.29
N VAL A 193 7.67 20.77 15.84
CA VAL A 193 8.28 21.43 14.68
C VAL A 193 7.49 21.17 13.39
N VAL A 194 7.05 19.92 13.18
CA VAL A 194 6.27 19.56 11.99
C VAL A 194 4.87 20.16 12.06
N HIS A 195 4.20 20.08 13.22
CA HIS A 195 2.87 20.66 13.43
C HIS A 195 2.87 22.17 13.18
N GLN A 196 3.82 22.89 13.76
CA GLN A 196 3.95 24.34 13.57
C GLN A 196 4.19 24.69 12.09
N PHE A 197 5.09 23.98 11.42
CA PHE A 197 5.39 24.23 10.02
C PHE A 197 4.16 24.04 9.12
N LEU A 198 3.41 22.96 9.30
CA LEU A 198 2.18 22.71 8.52
C LEU A 198 1.11 23.77 8.83
N SER A 199 0.96 24.17 10.09
CA SER A 199 0.01 25.20 10.52
C SER A 199 0.33 26.55 9.89
N ASP A 200 1.59 26.96 9.89
CA ASP A 200 2.04 28.25 9.32
C ASP A 200 1.86 28.32 7.79
N ASN A 201 1.79 27.16 7.12
CA ASN A 201 1.69 27.08 5.67
C ASN A 201 0.32 26.61 5.16
N VAL A 202 -0.70 26.48 6.03
CA VAL A 202 -2.04 25.99 5.64
C VAL A 202 -2.70 26.83 4.54
N ALA A 203 -2.44 28.14 4.50
CA ALA A 203 -2.96 29.05 3.46
C ALA A 203 -2.52 28.64 2.04
N MET A 204 -1.42 27.91 1.89
CA MET A 204 -0.93 27.43 0.60
C MET A 204 -1.84 26.38 -0.03
N LEU A 205 -2.70 25.73 0.75
CA LEU A 205 -3.69 24.76 0.24
C LEU A 205 -4.79 25.38 -0.63
N SER A 206 -4.86 26.73 -0.69
CA SER A 206 -5.82 27.45 -1.56
C SER A 206 -5.39 27.49 -3.04
N HIS A 207 -4.16 27.12 -3.37
CA HIS A 207 -3.61 27.15 -4.72
C HIS A 207 -2.66 25.97 -4.98
N ARG A 208 -2.19 25.83 -6.22
CA ARG A 208 -1.18 24.82 -6.57
C ARG A 208 0.19 25.22 -6.04
N PHE A 209 0.94 24.22 -5.60
CA PHE A 209 2.32 24.40 -5.16
C PHE A 209 3.26 24.65 -6.36
N SER A 210 4.12 25.65 -6.25
CA SER A 210 5.23 25.82 -7.19
C SER A 210 6.35 24.82 -6.93
N ASP A 211 7.27 24.68 -7.89
CA ASP A 211 8.47 23.83 -7.72
C ASP A 211 9.33 24.30 -6.54
N ALA A 212 9.43 25.61 -6.33
CA ALA A 212 10.13 26.20 -5.20
C ALA A 212 9.44 25.87 -3.85
N ASP A 213 8.11 25.90 -3.80
CA ASP A 213 7.37 25.53 -2.60
C ASP A 213 7.58 24.07 -2.23
N ARG A 214 7.55 23.16 -3.21
CA ARG A 214 7.82 21.73 -2.99
C ARG A 214 9.20 21.52 -2.42
N LEU A 215 10.21 22.21 -2.96
CA LEU A 215 11.59 22.15 -2.44
C LEU A 215 11.66 22.67 -1.00
N ARG A 216 10.97 23.78 -0.69
CA ARG A 216 10.90 24.35 0.67
C ARG A 216 10.30 23.34 1.65
N PHE A 217 9.19 22.68 1.29
CA PHE A 217 8.55 21.65 2.12
C PHE A 217 9.47 20.45 2.33
N ALA A 218 10.04 19.89 1.27
CA ALA A 218 10.95 18.75 1.34
C ALA A 218 12.19 19.06 2.20
N ASN A 219 12.78 20.24 2.03
CA ASN A 219 13.94 20.66 2.81
C ASN A 219 13.62 20.83 4.30
N PHE A 220 12.49 21.45 4.62
CA PHE A 220 12.12 21.67 6.01
C PHE A 220 11.85 20.35 6.73
N LEU A 221 10.96 19.55 6.16
CA LEU A 221 10.53 18.27 6.74
C LEU A 221 11.68 17.25 6.79
N GLY A 222 12.49 17.18 5.73
CA GLY A 222 13.63 16.28 5.66
C GLY A 222 14.72 16.64 6.70
N LYS A 223 15.02 17.93 6.88
CA LYS A 223 15.98 18.39 7.91
C LYS A 223 15.46 18.17 9.33
N ALA A 224 14.18 18.43 9.58
CA ALA A 224 13.57 18.17 10.89
C ALA A 224 13.68 16.68 11.28
N HIS A 225 13.36 15.79 10.33
CA HIS A 225 13.48 14.35 10.55
C HIS A 225 14.94 13.89 10.69
N ALA A 226 15.86 14.44 9.89
CA ALA A 226 17.29 14.12 10.01
C ALA A 226 17.84 14.53 11.40
N LYS A 227 17.43 15.69 11.91
CA LYS A 227 17.80 16.13 13.26
C LYS A 227 17.34 15.12 14.32
N TYR A 228 16.07 14.75 14.31
CA TYR A 228 15.50 13.74 15.22
C TYR A 228 16.26 12.40 15.14
N ARG A 229 16.49 11.88 13.92
CA ARG A 229 17.23 10.62 13.75
C ARG A 229 18.66 10.71 14.30
N ASN A 230 19.37 11.79 14.00
CA ASN A 230 20.74 11.99 14.47
C ASN A 230 20.82 12.02 15.99
N GLU A 231 19.88 12.69 16.66
CA GLU A 231 19.79 12.70 18.13
C GLU A 231 19.59 11.28 18.67
N VAL A 232 18.63 10.53 18.12
CA VAL A 232 18.37 9.14 18.55
C VAL A 232 19.54 8.19 18.22
N TYR A 233 20.19 8.35 17.06
CA TYR A 233 21.34 7.50 16.69
C TYR A 233 22.57 7.77 17.53
N GLN A 234 22.80 9.01 17.95
CA GLN A 234 23.99 9.41 18.68
C GLN A 234 23.84 9.22 20.20
N TYR A 235 22.66 9.49 20.73
CA TYR A 235 22.45 9.57 22.19
C TYR A 235 21.40 8.58 22.71
N SER A 236 20.71 7.82 21.83
CA SER A 236 19.50 7.08 22.19
C SER A 236 18.39 8.01 22.69
N PHE A 237 17.33 7.48 23.25
CA PHE A 237 16.30 8.27 23.92
C PHE A 237 16.79 8.67 25.32
N SER A 238 16.59 9.91 25.71
CA SER A 238 16.96 10.43 27.04
C SER A 238 16.23 9.74 28.20
N GLY A 239 15.05 9.15 27.89
CA GLY A 239 14.12 8.63 28.90
C GLY A 239 13.12 9.68 29.40
N GLU A 240 13.34 10.95 29.08
CA GLU A 240 12.38 12.02 29.39
C GLU A 240 11.10 11.85 28.59
N LYS A 241 9.99 12.20 29.23
CA LYS A 241 8.64 12.04 28.65
C LYS A 241 7.88 13.36 28.69
N ARG A 242 7.09 13.58 27.65
CA ARG A 242 6.20 14.74 27.53
C ARG A 242 4.75 14.31 27.38
N MET A 243 3.85 15.05 27.97
CA MET A 243 2.42 14.87 27.79
C MET A 243 1.97 15.57 26.50
N LEU A 244 1.41 14.80 25.58
CA LEU A 244 0.74 15.30 24.40
C LEU A 244 -0.76 15.44 24.68
N GLN A 245 -1.30 16.63 24.42
CA GLN A 245 -2.75 16.83 24.58
C GLN A 245 -3.51 16.15 23.43
N PRO A 246 -4.54 15.35 23.70
CA PRO A 246 -5.33 14.70 22.66
C PRO A 246 -5.87 15.68 21.60
N LYS A 247 -6.26 16.88 22.02
CA LYS A 247 -6.75 17.93 21.10
C LYS A 247 -5.68 18.42 20.13
N ASP A 248 -4.42 18.53 20.57
CA ASP A 248 -3.33 18.95 19.70
C ASP A 248 -3.02 17.85 18.67
N LEU A 249 -3.06 16.58 19.10
CA LEU A 249 -2.91 15.46 18.19
C LEU A 249 -4.07 15.40 17.19
N GLU A 250 -5.31 15.57 17.62
CA GLU A 250 -6.49 15.59 16.74
C GLU A 250 -6.41 16.73 15.71
N ALA A 251 -6.01 17.93 16.15
CA ALA A 251 -5.79 19.08 15.27
C ALA A 251 -4.69 18.81 14.24
N PHE A 252 -3.58 18.22 14.65
CA PHE A 252 -2.50 17.82 13.77
C PHE A 252 -2.93 16.79 12.73
N LEU A 253 -3.68 15.75 13.12
CA LEU A 253 -4.22 14.75 12.20
C LEU A 253 -5.18 15.39 11.20
N GLY A 254 -6.05 16.31 11.65
CA GLY A 254 -6.92 17.08 10.78
C GLY A 254 -6.16 17.93 9.76
N LEU A 255 -5.05 18.53 10.17
CA LEU A 255 -4.16 19.29 9.30
C LEU A 255 -3.47 18.39 8.27
N CYS A 256 -2.96 17.23 8.68
CA CYS A 256 -2.40 16.23 7.75
C CYS A 256 -3.42 15.83 6.67
N LEU A 257 -4.68 15.58 7.04
CA LEU A 257 -5.74 15.25 6.08
C LEU A 257 -5.94 16.36 5.05
N GLN A 258 -5.90 17.63 5.44
CA GLN A 258 -6.03 18.76 4.49
C GLN A 258 -4.92 18.75 3.43
N TYR A 259 -3.66 18.53 3.83
CA TYR A 259 -2.53 18.43 2.90
C TYR A 259 -2.62 17.21 2.00
N PHE A 260 -3.04 16.07 2.55
CA PHE A 260 -3.21 14.84 1.78
C PHE A 260 -4.36 14.98 0.77
N ASP A 261 -5.51 15.46 1.20
CA ASP A 261 -6.69 15.66 0.35
C ASP A 261 -6.42 16.65 -0.79
N HIS A 262 -5.67 17.73 -0.52
CA HIS A 262 -5.20 18.65 -1.56
C HIS A 262 -4.33 17.92 -2.61
N SER A 263 -3.35 17.15 -2.16
CA SER A 263 -2.44 16.41 -3.06
C SER A 263 -3.17 15.30 -3.84
N ILE A 264 -4.15 14.65 -3.22
CA ILE A 264 -5.00 13.64 -3.87
C ILE A 264 -5.79 14.26 -5.01
N ARG A 265 -6.45 15.42 -4.77
CA ARG A 265 -7.18 16.13 -5.83
C ARG A 265 -6.29 16.56 -6.98
N ALA A 266 -5.07 17.00 -6.70
CA ALA A 266 -4.09 17.37 -7.72
C ALA A 266 -3.63 16.20 -8.59
N ASN A 267 -3.79 14.95 -8.11
CA ASN A 267 -3.42 13.73 -8.81
C ASN A 267 -4.61 13.03 -9.51
N ARG A 268 -5.77 13.67 -9.56
CA ARG A 268 -6.90 13.19 -10.38
C ARG A 268 -6.62 13.48 -11.86
N ARG A 269 -6.78 12.46 -12.70
CA ARG A 269 -6.59 12.52 -14.15
C ARG A 269 -7.87 12.95 -14.86
N GLU A 270 -7.76 13.35 -16.10
CA GLU A 270 -8.91 13.74 -16.94
C GLU A 270 -9.84 12.55 -17.25
N ASP A 271 -9.28 11.32 -17.27
CA ASP A 271 -10.02 10.07 -17.49
C ASP A 271 -10.71 9.53 -16.22
N ALA A 272 -10.83 10.32 -15.17
CA ALA A 272 -11.38 9.99 -13.86
C ALA A 272 -10.58 8.97 -13.04
N LEU A 273 -9.43 8.51 -13.53
CA LEU A 273 -8.46 7.72 -12.78
C LEU A 273 -7.55 8.63 -11.95
N PHE A 274 -6.65 8.01 -11.19
CA PHE A 274 -5.69 8.72 -10.35
C PHE A 274 -4.26 8.29 -10.66
N HIS A 275 -3.32 9.21 -10.48
CA HIS A 275 -1.89 8.90 -10.58
C HIS A 275 -1.46 8.00 -9.43
N THR A 276 -0.61 7.01 -9.74
CA THR A 276 -0.10 6.01 -8.80
C THR A 276 1.26 6.39 -8.27
N TYR A 277 2.17 6.71 -9.18
CA TYR A 277 3.53 7.17 -8.89
C TYR A 277 3.85 8.39 -9.76
N ASN A 278 4.65 9.27 -9.20
CA ASN A 278 5.17 10.44 -9.88
C ASN A 278 6.69 10.39 -9.89
N LEU A 279 7.30 10.89 -10.96
CA LEU A 279 8.74 11.17 -10.97
C LEU A 279 8.96 12.58 -10.47
N ILE A 280 9.98 12.75 -9.65
CA ILE A 280 10.44 14.04 -9.18
C ILE A 280 11.84 14.33 -9.71
N SER A 281 12.08 15.58 -10.04
CA SER A 281 13.41 16.09 -10.37
C SER A 281 13.77 17.19 -9.38
N ILE A 282 14.74 16.91 -8.52
CA ILE A 282 15.21 17.83 -7.48
C ILE A 282 16.32 18.68 -8.07
N LYS A 283 16.11 19.99 -8.11
CA LYS A 283 17.08 21.00 -8.57
C LYS A 283 17.29 22.05 -7.48
N PRO A 284 18.37 22.85 -7.54
CA PRO A 284 18.62 23.89 -6.54
C PRO A 284 17.50 24.93 -6.40
N ASP A 285 16.69 25.13 -7.42
CA ASP A 285 15.60 26.12 -7.50
C ASP A 285 14.21 25.53 -7.31
N GLY A 286 14.06 24.18 -7.30
CA GLY A 286 12.75 23.58 -7.12
C GLY A 286 12.69 22.08 -7.31
N ILE A 287 11.50 21.52 -7.04
CA ILE A 287 11.15 20.12 -7.30
C ILE A 287 10.03 20.10 -8.34
N SER A 288 10.35 19.66 -9.55
CA SER A 288 9.36 19.44 -10.61
C SER A 288 8.79 18.03 -10.56
N ILE A 289 7.54 17.88 -11.03
CA ILE A 289 6.80 16.62 -11.06
C ILE A 289 6.55 16.23 -12.52
N ARG A 290 6.77 14.95 -12.84
CA ARG A 290 6.30 14.30 -14.07
C ARG A 290 5.46 13.09 -13.69
N HIS A 291 4.21 13.07 -14.11
CA HIS A 291 3.31 11.95 -13.85
C HIS A 291 3.69 10.74 -14.69
N LEU A 292 3.63 9.57 -14.09
CA LEU A 292 3.72 8.30 -14.81
C LEU A 292 2.35 7.91 -15.37
N TYR A 293 2.35 6.91 -16.24
CA TYR A 293 1.13 6.35 -16.83
C TYR A 293 0.26 5.66 -15.75
N GLU A 294 -0.95 5.31 -16.13
CA GLU A 294 -1.93 4.66 -15.26
C GLU A 294 -1.44 3.28 -14.79
N MET A 295 -1.83 2.93 -13.57
CA MET A 295 -1.51 1.66 -12.92
C MET A 295 -2.66 1.25 -12.01
N LEU A 296 -2.99 -0.04 -11.96
CA LEU A 296 -4.10 -0.57 -11.17
C LEU A 296 -3.91 -0.30 -9.67
N GLU A 297 -2.70 -0.39 -9.17
CA GLU A 297 -2.39 -0.21 -7.74
C GLU A 297 -2.85 1.14 -7.20
N GLY A 298 -2.68 2.22 -7.96
CA GLY A 298 -3.17 3.55 -7.59
C GLY A 298 -4.69 3.61 -7.47
N GLN A 299 -5.40 2.93 -8.37
CA GLN A 299 -6.86 2.90 -8.35
C GLN A 299 -7.38 2.12 -7.15
N VAL A 300 -6.74 1.00 -6.83
CA VAL A 300 -7.04 0.22 -5.61
C VAL A 300 -6.79 1.05 -4.34
N ALA A 301 -5.65 1.73 -4.28
CA ALA A 301 -5.27 2.50 -3.10
C ALA A 301 -6.20 3.70 -2.86
N ILE A 302 -6.60 4.43 -3.90
CA ILE A 302 -7.52 5.56 -3.75
C ILE A 302 -8.95 5.11 -3.39
N LEU A 303 -9.44 4.01 -3.94
CA LEU A 303 -10.72 3.42 -3.52
C LEU A 303 -10.70 3.02 -2.04
N SER A 304 -9.56 2.51 -1.56
CA SER A 304 -9.36 2.14 -0.16
C SER A 304 -9.10 3.34 0.76
N ALA A 305 -8.85 4.54 0.24
CA ALA A 305 -8.44 5.71 1.03
C ALA A 305 -9.56 6.36 1.85
N GLU A 306 -10.82 5.93 1.68
CA GLU A 306 -12.02 6.57 2.27
C GLU A 306 -12.14 8.06 1.91
N PHE A 307 -11.67 8.43 0.74
CA PHE A 307 -11.66 9.80 0.23
C PHE A 307 -12.81 10.08 -0.73
N LEU A 308 -13.13 9.12 -1.59
CA LEU A 308 -14.12 9.26 -2.64
C LEU A 308 -15.56 9.08 -2.10
N SER A 309 -16.51 9.85 -2.65
CA SER A 309 -17.94 9.57 -2.45
C SER A 309 -18.35 8.29 -3.19
N GLY A 310 -19.61 7.84 -2.97
CA GLY A 310 -20.18 6.71 -3.71
C GLY A 310 -20.19 6.96 -5.22
N GLU A 311 -20.58 8.17 -5.65
CA GLU A 311 -20.61 8.61 -7.05
C GLU A 311 -19.20 8.65 -7.67
N GLU A 312 -18.24 9.19 -6.93
CA GLU A 312 -16.84 9.27 -7.39
C GLU A 312 -16.20 7.88 -7.47
N SER A 313 -16.50 7.00 -6.53
CA SER A 313 -16.06 5.60 -6.54
C SER A 313 -16.62 4.85 -7.74
N LEU A 314 -17.91 5.02 -8.02
CA LEU A 314 -18.56 4.43 -9.20
C LEU A 314 -17.98 4.99 -10.49
N ALA A 315 -17.77 6.32 -10.58
CA ALA A 315 -17.16 6.94 -11.76
C ALA A 315 -15.75 6.39 -12.03
N LEU A 316 -14.95 6.18 -10.98
CA LEU A 316 -13.62 5.57 -11.09
C LEU A 316 -13.70 4.13 -11.57
N LEU A 317 -14.58 3.30 -11.01
CA LEU A 317 -14.74 1.90 -11.42
C LEU A 317 -15.23 1.78 -12.87
N ASN A 318 -16.14 2.64 -13.29
CA ASN A 318 -16.59 2.74 -14.67
C ASN A 318 -15.46 3.16 -15.63
N ALA A 319 -14.63 4.13 -15.22
CA ALA A 319 -13.46 4.56 -15.98
C ALA A 319 -12.41 3.43 -16.07
N LEU A 320 -12.16 2.73 -14.98
CA LEU A 320 -11.22 1.62 -14.91
C LEU A 320 -11.62 0.48 -15.87
N LYS A 321 -12.91 0.14 -15.91
CA LYS A 321 -13.45 -0.86 -16.83
C LYS A 321 -13.30 -0.47 -18.31
N LYS A 322 -13.36 0.83 -18.62
CA LYS A 322 -13.17 1.36 -19.98
C LYS A 322 -11.70 1.60 -20.31
N SER A 323 -10.82 1.51 -19.36
CA SER A 323 -9.39 1.77 -19.52
C SER A 323 -8.68 0.62 -20.22
N ARG A 324 -7.46 0.90 -20.70
CA ARG A 324 -6.56 -0.11 -21.29
C ARG A 324 -6.05 -1.14 -20.26
N MET A 325 -6.37 -0.97 -18.97
CA MET A 325 -6.05 -1.96 -17.93
C MET A 325 -7.07 -3.10 -17.88
N PHE A 326 -8.27 -2.94 -18.42
CA PHE A 326 -9.25 -4.04 -18.49
C PHE A 326 -8.88 -5.04 -19.58
N ARG A 327 -8.86 -6.31 -19.23
CA ARG A 327 -8.53 -7.42 -20.11
C ARG A 327 -9.75 -8.29 -20.35
N GLU A 328 -10.38 -8.13 -21.53
CA GLU A 328 -11.65 -8.77 -21.87
C GLU A 328 -11.56 -10.29 -21.91
N ASP A 329 -10.44 -10.85 -22.43
CA ASP A 329 -10.24 -12.30 -22.55
C ASP A 329 -10.18 -13.02 -21.19
N GLN A 330 -9.90 -12.29 -20.11
CA GLN A 330 -9.82 -12.81 -18.76
C GLN A 330 -10.88 -12.22 -17.81
N TYR A 331 -11.71 -11.29 -18.27
CA TYR A 331 -12.69 -10.56 -17.44
C TYR A 331 -12.08 -9.94 -16.20
N SER A 332 -10.86 -9.39 -16.32
CA SER A 332 -10.08 -8.91 -15.18
C SER A 332 -9.20 -7.72 -15.57
N TYR A 333 -8.37 -7.26 -14.63
CA TYR A 333 -7.59 -6.04 -14.78
C TYR A 333 -6.09 -6.34 -14.73
N MET A 334 -5.35 -5.76 -15.67
CA MET A 334 -3.89 -5.78 -15.69
C MET A 334 -3.31 -4.80 -14.69
N LEU A 335 -2.11 -5.11 -14.18
CA LEU A 335 -1.37 -4.18 -13.30
C LEU A 335 -0.97 -2.90 -14.04
N TYR A 336 -0.50 -3.06 -15.27
CA TYR A 336 -0.16 -1.99 -16.21
C TYR A 336 -0.92 -2.19 -17.51
N PRO A 337 -1.26 -1.11 -18.23
CA PRO A 337 -1.81 -1.24 -19.59
C PRO A 337 -0.86 -2.03 -20.49
N ASP A 338 -1.42 -2.85 -21.35
CA ASP A 338 -0.66 -3.47 -22.41
C ASP A 338 -0.23 -2.40 -23.43
N ARG A 339 1.08 -2.25 -23.60
CA ARG A 339 1.69 -1.23 -24.46
C ARG A 339 2.70 -1.86 -25.39
N VAL A 340 2.60 -1.54 -26.65
CA VAL A 340 3.66 -1.85 -27.61
C VAL A 340 4.83 -0.90 -27.34
N LEU A 341 5.91 -1.43 -26.81
CA LEU A 341 7.13 -0.68 -26.59
C LEU A 341 7.98 -0.66 -27.88
N PRO A 342 8.67 0.45 -28.18
CA PRO A 342 9.58 0.49 -29.32
C PRO A 342 10.70 -0.54 -29.15
N GLY A 343 11.09 -1.19 -30.24
CA GLY A 343 12.25 -2.07 -30.24
C GLY A 343 13.54 -1.30 -29.94
N PHE A 344 14.62 -2.05 -29.62
CA PHE A 344 15.90 -1.42 -29.25
C PHE A 344 16.40 -0.44 -30.32
N MET A 345 16.38 -0.83 -31.59
CA MET A 345 16.86 0.02 -32.69
C MET A 345 15.99 1.25 -32.96
N GLU A 346 14.72 1.18 -32.57
CA GLU A 346 13.81 2.34 -32.63
C GLU A 346 14.04 3.30 -31.45
N LYS A 347 14.32 2.73 -30.27
CA LYS A 347 14.54 3.49 -29.05
C LYS A 347 15.94 4.12 -29.01
N ASN A 348 16.98 3.39 -29.41
CA ASN A 348 18.38 3.83 -29.42
C ASN A 348 18.66 4.78 -30.58
N LYS A 349 17.99 5.93 -30.63
CA LYS A 349 18.24 7.00 -31.60
C LYS A 349 18.54 8.29 -30.87
N ILE A 350 19.74 8.81 -31.05
CA ILE A 350 20.13 10.08 -30.45
C ILE A 350 19.70 11.20 -31.39
N PRO A 351 18.85 12.13 -30.97
CA PRO A 351 18.50 13.30 -31.80
C PRO A 351 19.74 14.10 -32.24
N PRO A 352 19.86 14.51 -33.52
CA PRO A 352 21.04 15.21 -34.02
C PRO A 352 21.44 16.44 -33.18
N HIS A 353 20.47 17.22 -32.70
CA HIS A 353 20.74 18.41 -31.89
C HIS A 353 21.43 18.08 -30.55
N LEU A 354 21.17 16.89 -29.96
CA LEU A 354 21.85 16.44 -28.74
C LEU A 354 23.31 16.07 -29.04
N VAL A 355 23.57 15.43 -30.16
CA VAL A 355 24.94 15.13 -30.62
C VAL A 355 25.71 16.44 -30.90
N GLU A 356 25.10 17.37 -31.62
CA GLU A 356 25.66 18.69 -31.91
C GLU A 356 25.95 19.50 -30.65
N SER A 357 25.17 19.32 -29.61
CA SER A 357 25.36 20.00 -28.33
C SER A 357 26.59 19.51 -27.56
N SER A 358 27.12 18.30 -27.84
CA SER A 358 28.22 17.68 -27.10
C SER A 358 29.52 17.71 -27.91
N ALA A 359 30.56 18.32 -27.37
CA ALA A 359 31.89 18.34 -27.97
C ALA A 359 32.52 16.94 -27.95
N LEU A 360 32.26 16.14 -26.88
CA LEU A 360 32.78 14.78 -26.77
C LEU A 360 32.17 13.88 -27.85
N LEU A 361 30.83 13.87 -28.02
CA LEU A 361 30.17 13.03 -29.02
C LEU A 361 30.63 13.39 -30.44
N ARG A 362 30.70 14.68 -30.76
CA ARG A 362 31.22 15.13 -32.05
C ARG A 362 32.67 14.70 -32.29
N LYS A 363 33.53 14.78 -31.25
CA LYS A 363 34.93 14.38 -31.36
C LYS A 363 35.09 12.88 -31.58
N LEU A 364 34.32 12.05 -30.85
CA LEU A 364 34.31 10.60 -31.02
C LEU A 364 33.87 10.19 -32.42
N LEU A 365 32.84 10.83 -32.98
CA LEU A 365 32.38 10.60 -34.37
C LEU A 365 33.45 11.00 -35.39
N ALA A 366 34.07 12.18 -35.21
CA ALA A 366 35.14 12.66 -36.11
C ALA A 366 36.35 11.71 -36.09
N ASP A 367 36.69 11.14 -34.96
CA ASP A 367 37.78 10.18 -34.79
C ASP A 367 37.38 8.74 -35.15
N LYS A 368 36.12 8.49 -35.52
CA LYS A 368 35.55 7.17 -35.76
C LYS A 368 35.72 6.22 -34.56
N ASN A 369 35.67 6.78 -33.36
CA ASN A 369 35.72 6.04 -32.11
C ASN A 369 34.29 5.63 -31.68
N GLN A 370 33.98 4.35 -31.78
CA GLN A 370 32.66 3.78 -31.54
C GLN A 370 32.44 3.35 -30.09
N SER A 371 33.31 3.70 -29.17
CA SER A 371 33.22 3.26 -27.78
C SER A 371 31.94 3.76 -27.08
N ILE A 372 31.40 4.94 -27.45
CA ILE A 372 30.22 5.55 -26.86
C ILE A 372 29.07 5.71 -27.85
N ILE A 373 29.38 6.19 -29.07
CA ILE A 373 28.41 6.59 -30.08
C ILE A 373 28.81 6.03 -31.45
N GLU A 374 27.82 5.65 -32.24
CA GLU A 374 27.98 5.19 -33.61
C GLU A 374 27.04 5.95 -34.55
N GLU A 375 27.46 6.13 -35.79
CA GLU A 375 26.64 6.62 -36.90
C GLU A 375 26.32 5.46 -37.83
N ASP A 376 25.05 5.22 -38.13
CA ASP A 376 24.63 4.16 -39.05
C ASP A 376 24.72 4.60 -40.51
N ILE A 377 24.44 3.67 -41.42
CA ILE A 377 24.48 3.90 -42.87
C ILE A 377 23.45 4.92 -43.38
N LEU A 378 22.45 5.25 -42.52
CA LEU A 378 21.42 6.24 -42.83
C LEU A 378 21.73 7.61 -42.19
N GLY A 379 22.90 7.76 -41.54
CA GLY A 379 23.29 8.96 -40.83
C GLY A 379 22.58 9.18 -39.51
N GLN A 380 22.02 8.12 -38.91
CA GLN A 380 21.40 8.20 -37.58
C GLN A 380 22.43 7.86 -36.51
N TYR A 381 22.29 8.53 -35.36
CA TYR A 381 23.23 8.35 -34.25
C TYR A 381 22.64 7.42 -33.20
N HIS A 382 23.47 6.51 -32.68
CA HIS A 382 23.11 5.50 -31.71
C HIS A 382 24.15 5.43 -30.59
N PHE A 383 23.73 5.20 -29.35
CA PHE A 383 24.66 4.75 -28.32
C PHE A 383 25.15 3.34 -28.66
N ASN A 384 26.39 3.02 -28.25
CA ASN A 384 26.95 1.68 -28.44
C ASN A 384 25.99 0.63 -27.85
N ALA A 385 25.69 -0.40 -28.63
CA ALA A 385 24.70 -1.43 -28.31
C ALA A 385 25.03 -2.29 -27.05
N HIS A 386 26.26 -2.21 -26.56
CA HIS A 386 26.65 -2.89 -25.32
C HIS A 386 26.12 -2.21 -24.04
N PHE A 387 25.66 -0.97 -24.10
CA PHE A 387 25.14 -0.27 -22.94
C PHE A 387 23.71 -0.72 -22.61
N ARG A 388 23.58 -1.55 -21.59
CA ARG A 388 22.28 -1.98 -21.04
C ARG A 388 21.72 -1.00 -20.01
N ASN A 389 22.57 -0.17 -19.42
CA ASN A 389 22.21 0.83 -18.41
C ASN A 389 23.25 1.96 -18.38
N ALA A 390 22.97 3.00 -17.62
CA ALA A 390 23.85 4.15 -17.46
C ALA A 390 25.18 3.81 -16.77
N GLU A 391 25.26 2.74 -15.98
CA GLU A 391 26.49 2.32 -15.29
C GLU A 391 27.54 1.81 -16.28
N LEU A 392 27.11 1.05 -17.29
CA LEU A 392 28.03 0.61 -18.37
C LEU A 392 28.53 1.77 -19.21
N LEU A 393 27.67 2.76 -19.49
CA LEU A 393 28.08 4.00 -20.13
C LEU A 393 29.06 4.78 -19.25
N ASP A 394 28.81 4.87 -17.95
CA ASP A 394 29.71 5.55 -17.01
C ASP A 394 31.10 4.89 -16.97
N ALA A 395 31.12 3.55 -16.93
CA ALA A 395 32.37 2.79 -16.98
C ALA A 395 33.15 3.05 -18.28
N ALA A 396 32.46 3.05 -19.43
CA ALA A 396 33.10 3.34 -20.72
C ALA A 396 33.62 4.80 -20.79
N LEU A 397 32.89 5.75 -20.23
CA LEU A 397 33.38 7.13 -20.10
C LEU A 397 34.59 7.23 -19.17
N ALA A 398 34.64 6.42 -18.09
CA ALA A 398 35.80 6.37 -17.19
C ALA A 398 37.07 5.82 -17.91
N GLU A 399 36.93 4.85 -18.79
CA GLU A 399 38.05 4.35 -19.63
C GLU A 399 38.61 5.45 -20.55
N LEU A 400 37.74 6.29 -21.11
CA LEU A 400 38.14 7.40 -21.97
C LEU A 400 38.81 8.58 -21.19
N ARG A 401 38.76 8.58 -19.87
CA ARG A 401 39.48 9.56 -19.06
C ARG A 401 41.00 9.46 -19.16
N VAL A 402 41.50 8.32 -19.60
CA VAL A 402 42.93 8.10 -19.83
C VAL A 402 43.23 8.31 -21.29
N GLY A 403 43.75 9.49 -21.67
CA GLY A 403 44.14 9.79 -23.04
C GLY A 403 43.56 11.07 -23.64
N THR A 404 43.37 11.08 -24.93
CA THR A 404 43.03 12.27 -25.76
C THR A 404 41.67 12.90 -25.37
N TYR A 405 40.77 12.13 -24.80
CA TYR A 405 39.40 12.58 -24.45
C TYR A 405 39.24 13.05 -22.99
N SER A 406 40.28 12.93 -22.15
CA SER A 406 40.23 13.19 -20.71
C SER A 406 39.50 14.49 -20.35
N HIS A 407 39.91 15.60 -20.91
CA HIS A 407 39.33 16.91 -20.63
C HIS A 407 37.84 17.02 -21.06
N LEU A 408 37.48 16.41 -22.19
CA LEU A 408 36.08 16.40 -22.69
C LEU A 408 35.20 15.51 -21.82
N VAL A 409 35.70 14.37 -21.35
CA VAL A 409 34.97 13.50 -20.44
C VAL A 409 34.73 14.21 -19.09
N GLU A 410 35.73 14.85 -18.53
CA GLU A 410 35.58 15.61 -17.27
C GLU A 410 34.54 16.71 -17.35
N SER A 411 34.46 17.42 -18.50
CA SER A 411 33.53 18.52 -18.67
C SER A 411 32.13 18.09 -19.11
N GLU A 412 31.95 16.94 -19.74
CA GLU A 412 30.68 16.56 -20.39
C GLU A 412 30.10 15.22 -19.90
N LYS A 413 30.73 14.50 -18.99
CA LYS A 413 30.25 13.21 -18.47
C LYS A 413 28.77 13.27 -18.06
N ASP A 414 28.42 14.22 -17.21
CA ASP A 414 27.04 14.34 -16.70
C ASP A 414 26.05 14.67 -17.82
N LYS A 415 26.48 15.45 -18.81
CA LYS A 415 25.70 15.76 -20.00
C LYS A 415 25.44 14.51 -20.85
N ILE A 416 26.44 13.67 -21.06
CA ILE A 416 26.30 12.42 -21.83
C ILE A 416 25.32 11.46 -21.08
N LEU A 417 25.45 11.32 -19.77
CA LEU A 417 24.53 10.54 -18.96
C LEU A 417 23.09 11.09 -19.03
N ALA A 418 22.94 12.43 -19.07
CA ALA A 418 21.63 13.06 -19.24
C ALA A 418 21.04 12.79 -20.65
N ILE A 419 21.83 12.84 -21.71
CA ILE A 419 21.41 12.48 -23.07
C ILE A 419 20.98 11.01 -23.12
N TYR A 420 21.73 10.12 -22.47
CA TYR A 420 21.39 8.70 -22.40
C TYR A 420 20.04 8.49 -21.71
N GLU A 421 19.81 9.18 -20.59
CA GLU A 421 18.53 9.14 -19.88
C GLU A 421 17.39 9.74 -20.73
N GLU A 422 17.64 10.82 -21.50
CA GLU A 422 16.64 11.41 -22.38
C GLU A 422 16.23 10.44 -23.50
N VAL A 423 17.17 9.68 -24.05
CA VAL A 423 16.92 8.68 -25.10
C VAL A 423 16.16 7.47 -24.54
N PHE A 424 16.57 6.95 -23.40
CA PHE A 424 16.06 5.67 -22.89
C PHE A 424 14.99 5.80 -21.81
N ASP A 425 14.97 6.91 -21.08
CA ASP A 425 13.97 7.22 -20.02
C ASP A 425 13.84 6.10 -18.96
N HIS A 426 14.99 5.59 -18.47
CA HIS A 426 15.02 4.52 -17.48
C HIS A 426 14.31 4.88 -16.16
N LYS A 427 14.31 6.18 -15.81
CA LYS A 427 13.64 6.66 -14.59
C LYS A 427 12.13 6.45 -14.60
N SER A 428 11.53 6.26 -15.78
CA SER A 428 10.10 5.95 -15.90
C SER A 428 9.78 4.46 -15.76
N PHE A 429 10.79 3.59 -15.62
CA PHE A 429 10.61 2.16 -15.47
C PHE A 429 10.12 1.83 -14.06
N THR A 430 9.17 0.90 -13.98
CA THR A 430 8.55 0.48 -12.74
C THR A 430 8.78 -1.00 -12.42
N GLY A 431 9.52 -1.73 -13.27
CA GLY A 431 9.92 -3.13 -13.06
C GLY A 431 11.29 -3.26 -12.39
N ARG A 432 11.61 -4.46 -11.90
CA ARG A 432 12.84 -4.74 -11.12
C ARG A 432 14.13 -4.67 -11.91
N SER A 433 14.11 -5.02 -13.19
CA SER A 433 15.35 -5.40 -13.89
C SER A 433 16.30 -4.23 -14.16
N GLY A 434 15.83 -2.99 -14.12
CA GLY A 434 16.65 -1.81 -14.41
C GLY A 434 17.31 -1.82 -15.81
N THR A 435 16.90 -2.75 -16.69
CA THR A 435 17.38 -2.87 -18.06
C THR A 435 16.31 -2.40 -19.04
N PHE A 436 16.68 -2.13 -20.29
CA PHE A 436 15.78 -1.64 -21.34
C PHE A 436 14.50 -2.45 -21.55
N PHE A 437 14.57 -3.73 -21.31
CA PHE A 437 13.51 -4.69 -21.55
C PHE A 437 12.83 -5.16 -20.25
N GLY A 438 13.09 -4.47 -19.16
CA GLY A 438 12.73 -4.90 -17.83
C GLY A 438 11.37 -4.45 -17.33
N TYR A 439 10.37 -4.33 -18.18
CA TYR A 439 9.00 -4.15 -17.73
C TYR A 439 8.42 -5.49 -17.27
N GLU A 440 8.59 -5.79 -15.99
CA GLU A 440 7.86 -6.88 -15.37
C GLU A 440 6.40 -6.48 -15.21
N GLY A 441 5.50 -7.40 -15.57
CA GLY A 441 4.07 -7.21 -15.37
C GLY A 441 3.33 -6.44 -16.47
N LEU A 442 4.00 -5.98 -17.54
CA LEU A 442 3.32 -5.38 -18.69
C LEU A 442 2.38 -6.39 -19.34
N GLY A 443 1.11 -6.02 -19.51
CA GLY A 443 0.06 -6.91 -20.02
C GLY A 443 -0.30 -8.07 -19.09
N SER A 444 0.25 -8.16 -17.87
CA SER A 444 -0.04 -9.21 -16.91
C SER A 444 -1.16 -8.80 -15.95
N ILE A 445 -1.97 -9.78 -15.56
CA ILE A 445 -2.89 -9.66 -14.44
C ILE A 445 -2.12 -10.03 -13.17
N TYR A 446 -2.07 -9.09 -12.22
CA TYR A 446 -1.51 -9.32 -10.88
C TYR A 446 -2.64 -9.60 -9.91
N TRP A 447 -2.89 -10.87 -9.64
CA TRP A 447 -4.09 -11.31 -8.90
C TRP A 447 -4.16 -10.80 -7.46
N HIS A 448 -3.03 -10.53 -6.81
CA HIS A 448 -3.01 -9.84 -5.52
C HIS A 448 -3.66 -8.46 -5.60
N MET A 449 -3.45 -7.74 -6.70
CA MET A 449 -4.01 -6.41 -6.87
C MET A 449 -5.49 -6.47 -7.25
N VAL A 450 -5.89 -7.48 -8.03
CA VAL A 450 -7.30 -7.72 -8.37
C VAL A 450 -8.11 -8.08 -7.13
N SER A 451 -7.60 -8.92 -6.23
CA SER A 451 -8.30 -9.24 -4.98
C SER A 451 -8.43 -8.04 -4.05
N LYS A 452 -7.41 -7.16 -4.02
CA LYS A 452 -7.50 -5.88 -3.30
C LYS A 452 -8.49 -4.91 -3.94
N LEU A 453 -8.59 -4.88 -5.27
CA LEU A 453 -9.60 -4.11 -5.98
C LEU A 453 -11.01 -4.58 -5.60
N MET A 454 -11.23 -5.89 -5.57
CA MET A 454 -12.51 -6.47 -5.18
C MET A 454 -12.90 -6.07 -3.75
N LEU A 455 -11.96 -6.17 -2.80
CA LEU A 455 -12.20 -5.74 -1.42
C LEU A 455 -12.47 -4.22 -1.33
N ALA A 456 -11.72 -3.40 -2.06
CA ALA A 456 -11.92 -1.95 -2.10
C ALA A 456 -13.30 -1.59 -2.67
N ALA A 457 -13.76 -2.29 -3.72
CA ALA A 457 -15.10 -2.10 -4.27
C ALA A 457 -16.20 -2.46 -3.25
N GLN A 458 -16.02 -3.53 -2.46
CA GLN A 458 -16.92 -3.88 -1.36
C GLN A 458 -16.94 -2.79 -0.27
N GLU A 459 -15.78 -2.27 0.12
CA GLU A 459 -15.69 -1.18 1.09
C GLU A 459 -16.40 0.09 0.58
N CYS A 460 -16.22 0.44 -0.69
CA CYS A 460 -16.93 1.56 -1.32
C CYS A 460 -18.45 1.35 -1.36
N PHE A 461 -18.90 0.12 -1.64
CA PHE A 461 -20.32 -0.23 -1.62
C PHE A 461 -20.94 0.01 -0.23
N PHE A 462 -20.34 -0.52 0.83
CA PHE A 462 -20.86 -0.32 2.18
C PHE A 462 -20.76 1.14 2.64
N SER A 463 -19.66 1.83 2.30
CA SER A 463 -19.50 3.25 2.60
C SER A 463 -20.56 4.12 1.91
N ALA A 464 -20.89 3.81 0.65
CA ALA A 464 -21.94 4.50 -0.09
C ALA A 464 -23.32 4.28 0.55
N LEU A 465 -23.63 3.04 0.96
CA LEU A 465 -24.88 2.73 1.69
C LEU A 465 -24.97 3.50 3.01
N ASP A 466 -23.90 3.51 3.80
CA ASP A 466 -23.84 4.19 5.09
C ASP A 466 -23.97 5.71 4.95
N ALA A 467 -23.50 6.25 3.82
CA ALA A 467 -23.68 7.67 3.43
C ALA A 467 -25.08 7.97 2.86
N GLY A 468 -25.94 6.97 2.68
CA GLY A 468 -27.30 7.15 2.15
C GLY A 468 -27.34 7.30 0.61
N ALA A 469 -26.39 6.74 -0.11
CA ALA A 469 -26.41 6.76 -1.58
C ALA A 469 -27.67 6.08 -2.14
N GLY A 470 -28.16 6.58 -3.27
CA GLY A 470 -29.34 6.03 -3.95
C GLY A 470 -29.16 4.58 -4.41
N ALA A 471 -30.28 3.89 -4.61
CA ALA A 471 -30.31 2.48 -5.01
C ALA A 471 -29.55 2.20 -6.33
N GLU A 472 -29.54 3.15 -7.25
CA GLU A 472 -28.82 3.05 -8.53
C GLU A 472 -27.30 2.96 -8.29
N ILE A 473 -26.71 3.89 -7.52
CA ILE A 473 -25.28 3.91 -7.21
C ILE A 473 -24.85 2.65 -6.46
N SER A 474 -25.61 2.29 -5.43
CA SER A 474 -25.30 1.08 -4.65
C SER A 474 -25.47 -0.20 -5.49
N GLY A 475 -26.47 -0.26 -6.37
CA GLY A 475 -26.67 -1.36 -7.29
C GLY A 475 -25.53 -1.54 -8.29
N GLU A 476 -25.04 -0.45 -8.88
CA GLU A 476 -23.91 -0.49 -9.80
C GLU A 476 -22.59 -0.84 -9.09
N LEU A 477 -22.34 -0.32 -7.87
CA LEU A 477 -21.18 -0.70 -7.07
C LEU A 477 -21.19 -2.21 -6.74
N LYS A 478 -22.38 -2.76 -6.38
CA LYS A 478 -22.57 -4.20 -6.18
C LYS A 478 -22.29 -4.98 -7.46
N ALA A 479 -22.75 -4.50 -8.60
CA ALA A 479 -22.51 -5.15 -9.90
C ALA A 479 -21.00 -5.21 -10.23
N HIS A 480 -20.27 -4.11 -10.05
CA HIS A 480 -18.80 -4.09 -10.20
C HIS A 480 -18.11 -5.09 -9.30
N TYR A 481 -18.52 -5.19 -8.02
CA TYR A 481 -17.96 -6.15 -7.10
C TYR A 481 -18.10 -7.60 -7.60
N TYR A 482 -19.31 -8.01 -8.00
CA TYR A 482 -19.55 -9.37 -8.47
C TYR A 482 -18.92 -9.65 -9.84
N GLU A 483 -18.80 -8.65 -10.71
CA GLU A 483 -18.05 -8.78 -11.96
C GLU A 483 -16.56 -9.07 -11.70
N MET A 484 -15.93 -8.36 -10.78
CA MET A 484 -14.54 -8.63 -10.38
C MET A 484 -14.39 -10.03 -9.79
N LYS A 485 -15.33 -10.45 -8.94
CA LYS A 485 -15.33 -11.79 -8.36
C LYS A 485 -15.43 -12.87 -9.42
N ALA A 486 -16.31 -12.70 -10.41
CA ALA A 486 -16.42 -13.61 -11.55
C ALA A 486 -15.09 -13.69 -12.32
N GLY A 487 -14.41 -12.57 -12.48
CA GLY A 487 -13.10 -12.47 -13.15
C GLY A 487 -11.95 -13.18 -12.41
N ILE A 488 -12.03 -13.38 -11.10
CA ILE A 488 -10.99 -14.11 -10.33
C ILE A 488 -11.00 -15.61 -10.63
N GLY A 489 -12.09 -16.16 -11.13
CA GLY A 489 -12.08 -17.54 -11.63
C GLY A 489 -13.30 -18.38 -11.25
N LEU A 490 -14.19 -17.88 -10.40
CA LEU A 490 -15.36 -18.63 -9.92
C LEU A 490 -16.22 -19.21 -11.06
N TYR A 491 -16.38 -18.45 -12.15
CA TYR A 491 -17.19 -18.84 -13.32
C TYR A 491 -16.36 -19.13 -14.57
N LYS A 492 -15.02 -19.24 -14.46
CA LYS A 492 -14.16 -19.58 -15.58
C LYS A 492 -14.09 -21.10 -15.75
N ASN A 493 -14.25 -21.57 -16.97
CA ASN A 493 -13.97 -22.96 -17.29
C ASN A 493 -12.42 -23.22 -17.30
N PRO A 494 -11.97 -24.49 -17.23
CA PRO A 494 -10.55 -24.80 -17.20
C PRO A 494 -9.77 -24.30 -18.44
N GLY A 495 -10.40 -24.24 -19.61
CA GLY A 495 -9.78 -23.73 -20.82
C GLY A 495 -9.48 -22.24 -20.76
N LEU A 496 -10.40 -21.42 -20.26
CA LEU A 496 -10.22 -19.97 -20.07
C LEU A 496 -9.28 -19.67 -18.90
N TYR A 497 -9.38 -20.41 -17.82
CA TYR A 497 -8.53 -20.26 -16.64
C TYR A 497 -7.08 -20.69 -16.94
N GLY A 498 -6.89 -21.65 -17.83
CA GLY A 498 -5.59 -22.17 -18.23
C GLY A 498 -5.01 -23.24 -17.28
N ALA A 499 -5.78 -23.62 -16.28
CA ALA A 499 -5.50 -24.66 -15.31
C ALA A 499 -6.81 -25.11 -14.66
N PHE A 500 -6.78 -26.14 -13.79
CA PHE A 500 -7.94 -26.39 -12.94
C PHE A 500 -8.13 -25.20 -12.00
N PRO A 501 -9.38 -24.68 -11.88
CA PRO A 501 -9.68 -23.54 -11.04
C PRO A 501 -9.52 -23.95 -9.56
N MET A 502 -8.39 -23.60 -8.99
CA MET A 502 -8.14 -23.67 -7.55
C MET A 502 -7.90 -22.23 -7.06
N ASP A 503 -6.63 -21.84 -7.00
CA ASP A 503 -6.26 -20.46 -6.71
C ASP A 503 -5.61 -19.82 -7.93
N ALA A 504 -5.85 -18.53 -8.15
CA ALA A 504 -5.16 -17.80 -9.18
C ALA A 504 -3.68 -17.64 -8.83
N HIS A 505 -2.81 -17.86 -9.79
CA HIS A 505 -1.39 -17.53 -9.67
C HIS A 505 -1.22 -16.00 -9.54
N SER A 506 -0.13 -15.57 -8.87
CA SER A 506 0.13 -14.13 -8.67
C SER A 506 0.22 -13.33 -9.96
N HIS A 507 0.70 -13.94 -11.04
CA HIS A 507 0.82 -13.32 -12.36
C HIS A 507 0.29 -14.24 -13.46
N THR A 508 -0.53 -13.68 -14.34
CA THR A 508 -1.01 -14.36 -15.55
C THR A 508 -0.57 -13.55 -16.76
N PRO A 509 0.30 -14.09 -17.63
CA PRO A 509 0.78 -13.41 -18.83
C PRO A 509 -0.34 -13.07 -19.81
N ALA A 510 -0.13 -12.12 -20.69
CA ALA A 510 -1.04 -11.78 -21.76
C ALA A 510 -1.32 -13.00 -22.67
N GLY A 511 -2.58 -13.20 -23.06
CA GLY A 511 -2.99 -14.30 -23.93
C GLY A 511 -2.85 -15.71 -23.33
N ALA A 512 -2.64 -15.82 -22.01
CA ALA A 512 -2.56 -17.11 -21.32
C ALA A 512 -3.43 -17.09 -20.06
N GLY A 513 -4.05 -18.21 -19.76
CA GLY A 513 -4.70 -18.44 -18.46
C GLY A 513 -3.68 -18.61 -17.33
N ALA A 514 -4.15 -18.78 -16.11
CA ALA A 514 -3.28 -19.01 -14.96
C ALA A 514 -2.44 -20.28 -15.15
N LYS A 515 -1.12 -20.12 -15.22
CA LYS A 515 -0.19 -21.22 -15.49
C LYS A 515 0.11 -22.07 -14.26
N GLN A 516 0.08 -21.48 -13.12
CA GLN A 516 0.45 -22.09 -11.84
C GLN A 516 -0.53 -21.62 -10.77
N PRO A 517 -1.70 -22.26 -10.64
CA PRO A 517 -2.60 -21.98 -9.54
C PRO A 517 -1.89 -22.33 -8.23
N GLY A 518 -2.07 -21.50 -7.24
CA GLY A 518 -1.43 -21.69 -5.95
C GLY A 518 -1.82 -20.62 -4.94
N LEU A 519 -1.53 -20.89 -3.68
CA LEU A 519 -1.76 -19.92 -2.61
C LEU A 519 -0.94 -18.67 -2.86
N THR A 520 -1.63 -17.54 -2.89
CA THR A 520 -1.07 -16.22 -3.07
C THR A 520 -1.50 -15.33 -1.91
N GLY A 521 -0.99 -14.10 -1.85
CA GLY A 521 -1.40 -13.12 -0.84
C GLY A 521 -2.86 -12.69 -0.90
N GLN A 522 -3.64 -13.16 -1.87
CA GLN A 522 -5.06 -12.78 -2.04
C GLN A 522 -6.00 -13.43 -1.01
N VAL A 523 -5.58 -14.49 -0.31
CA VAL A 523 -6.44 -15.24 0.61
C VAL A 523 -7.04 -14.36 1.70
N LYS A 524 -6.29 -13.39 2.20
CA LYS A 524 -6.78 -12.48 3.26
C LYS A 524 -7.91 -11.56 2.76
N GLU A 525 -7.79 -11.04 1.55
CA GLU A 525 -8.82 -10.21 0.94
C GLU A 525 -10.06 -11.03 0.63
N ASP A 526 -9.90 -12.26 0.16
CA ASP A 526 -10.99 -13.18 -0.15
C ASP A 526 -11.80 -13.53 1.11
N ILE A 527 -11.13 -13.87 2.22
CA ILE A 527 -11.81 -14.16 3.50
C ILE A 527 -12.61 -12.94 3.99
N ILE A 528 -12.01 -11.75 3.98
CA ILE A 528 -12.69 -10.53 4.45
C ILE A 528 -13.89 -10.22 3.55
N SER A 529 -13.72 -10.31 2.24
CA SER A 529 -14.79 -10.08 1.28
C SER A 529 -15.93 -11.08 1.44
N ARG A 530 -15.59 -12.36 1.67
CA ARG A 530 -16.60 -13.42 1.85
C ARG A 530 -17.48 -13.20 3.09
N LEU A 531 -16.94 -12.67 4.18
CA LEU A 531 -17.76 -12.32 5.35
C LEU A 531 -18.84 -11.29 4.98
N GLY A 532 -18.49 -10.25 4.22
CA GLY A 532 -19.47 -9.26 3.72
C GLY A 532 -20.51 -9.86 2.78
N GLU A 533 -20.12 -10.78 1.90
CA GLU A 533 -21.06 -11.51 1.04
C GLU A 533 -22.04 -12.38 1.83
N LEU A 534 -21.58 -13.00 2.91
CA LEU A 534 -22.42 -13.79 3.84
C LEU A 534 -23.21 -12.91 4.81
N ALA A 535 -23.35 -11.64 4.48
CA ALA A 535 -24.05 -10.65 5.29
C ALA A 535 -23.45 -10.41 6.70
N LEU A 536 -22.28 -10.97 7.01
CA LEU A 536 -21.69 -10.89 8.33
C LEU A 536 -20.77 -9.68 8.48
N THR A 537 -21.08 -8.80 9.42
CA THR A 537 -20.23 -7.66 9.81
C THR A 537 -20.04 -7.62 11.32
N ILE A 538 -18.91 -7.09 11.74
CA ILE A 538 -18.61 -6.87 13.16
C ILE A 538 -18.30 -5.40 13.38
N GLU A 539 -19.01 -4.78 14.32
CA GLU A 539 -18.80 -3.39 14.71
C GLU A 539 -18.86 -3.28 16.25
N ASP A 540 -17.86 -2.66 16.85
CA ASP A 540 -17.75 -2.49 18.30
C ASP A 540 -17.94 -3.79 19.10
N GLY A 541 -17.42 -4.91 18.61
CA GLY A 541 -17.57 -6.23 19.23
C GLY A 541 -18.98 -6.81 19.15
N VAL A 542 -19.81 -6.33 18.25
CA VAL A 542 -21.18 -6.77 18.01
C VAL A 542 -21.31 -7.35 16.61
N ILE A 543 -21.89 -8.55 16.51
CA ILE A 543 -22.19 -9.21 15.24
C ILE A 543 -23.47 -8.61 14.68
N ARG A 544 -23.41 -8.17 13.42
CA ARG A 544 -24.53 -7.66 12.65
C ARG A 544 -24.64 -8.38 11.33
N PHE A 545 -25.86 -8.59 10.86
CA PHE A 545 -26.11 -9.15 9.55
C PHE A 545 -26.56 -8.05 8.59
N ARG A 546 -25.81 -7.83 7.52
CA ARG A 546 -26.04 -6.79 6.50
C ARG A 546 -26.20 -7.46 5.13
N PRO A 547 -27.44 -7.81 4.71
CA PRO A 547 -27.69 -8.63 3.52
C PRO A 547 -27.58 -7.87 2.19
N GLU A 548 -27.27 -6.57 2.19
CA GLU A 548 -27.33 -5.74 1.01
C GLU A 548 -26.37 -6.21 -0.11
N LEU A 549 -25.22 -6.78 0.28
CA LEU A 549 -24.27 -7.34 -0.69
C LEU A 549 -24.58 -8.81 -1.03
N PHE A 550 -25.33 -9.51 -0.21
CA PHE A 550 -25.61 -10.93 -0.41
C PHE A 550 -26.19 -11.22 -1.81
N ASN A 551 -25.73 -12.30 -2.45
CA ASN A 551 -26.28 -12.77 -3.73
C ASN A 551 -27.36 -13.82 -3.49
N GLU A 552 -28.63 -13.51 -3.85
CA GLU A 552 -29.75 -14.40 -3.67
C GLU A 552 -29.63 -15.73 -4.42
N GLU A 553 -28.83 -15.79 -5.47
CA GLU A 553 -28.57 -17.04 -6.21
C GLU A 553 -27.80 -18.09 -5.38
N GLU A 554 -27.20 -17.69 -4.25
CA GLU A 554 -26.52 -18.62 -3.34
C GLU A 554 -27.47 -19.40 -2.44
N PHE A 555 -28.75 -18.99 -2.32
CA PHE A 555 -29.73 -19.79 -1.60
C PHE A 555 -29.96 -21.15 -2.29
N LEU A 556 -30.04 -22.20 -1.48
CA LEU A 556 -30.32 -23.54 -1.99
C LEU A 556 -31.66 -23.58 -2.70
N THR A 557 -31.68 -24.25 -3.85
CA THR A 557 -32.88 -24.52 -4.65
C THR A 557 -33.55 -25.86 -4.32
N HIS A 558 -32.92 -26.66 -3.46
CA HIS A 558 -33.42 -27.94 -2.97
C HIS A 558 -32.81 -28.28 -1.61
N GLN A 559 -33.39 -29.22 -0.91
CA GLN A 559 -32.89 -29.70 0.37
C GLN A 559 -31.48 -30.26 0.25
N SER A 560 -30.59 -29.90 1.22
CA SER A 560 -29.19 -30.33 1.23
C SER A 560 -28.67 -30.53 2.64
N GLN A 561 -27.53 -31.24 2.79
CA GLN A 561 -26.86 -31.43 4.07
C GLN A 561 -25.70 -30.48 4.22
N PHE A 562 -25.65 -29.77 5.31
CA PHE A 562 -24.51 -28.95 5.75
C PHE A 562 -23.70 -29.71 6.81
N LYS A 563 -22.49 -30.13 6.46
CA LYS A 563 -21.55 -30.77 7.38
C LYS A 563 -20.56 -29.75 7.88
N TYR A 564 -20.36 -29.69 9.20
CA TYR A 564 -19.43 -28.75 9.81
C TYR A 564 -18.69 -29.39 10.99
N LEU A 565 -17.55 -28.79 11.39
CA LEU A 565 -16.81 -29.18 12.56
C LEU A 565 -17.28 -28.36 13.76
N SER A 566 -17.84 -29.03 14.76
CA SER A 566 -18.30 -28.39 15.98
C SER A 566 -17.12 -27.90 16.85
N ILE A 567 -17.42 -27.13 17.87
CA ILE A 567 -16.43 -26.61 18.82
C ILE A 567 -15.66 -27.73 19.54
N ASN A 568 -16.26 -28.89 19.67
CA ASN A 568 -15.65 -30.08 20.30
C ASN A 568 -14.79 -30.89 19.33
N GLY A 569 -14.66 -30.45 18.07
CA GLY A 569 -13.91 -31.16 17.04
C GLY A 569 -14.66 -32.34 16.39
N GLU A 570 -15.95 -32.46 16.64
CA GLU A 570 -16.81 -33.49 16.07
C GLU A 570 -17.48 -33.01 14.77
N THR A 571 -17.57 -33.89 13.78
CA THR A 571 -18.34 -33.60 12.55
C THR A 571 -19.84 -33.70 12.85
N GLN A 572 -20.54 -32.60 12.67
CA GLN A 572 -21.99 -32.50 12.80
C GLN A 572 -22.64 -32.28 11.43
N THR A 573 -23.94 -32.58 11.33
CA THR A 573 -24.71 -32.40 10.09
C THR A 573 -26.04 -31.72 10.40
N ILE A 574 -26.34 -30.65 9.66
CA ILE A 574 -27.63 -29.96 9.69
C ILE A 574 -28.30 -30.17 8.33
N LEU A 575 -29.60 -30.49 8.36
CA LEU A 575 -30.40 -30.58 7.13
C LEU A 575 -30.95 -29.18 6.82
N LEU A 576 -30.57 -28.66 5.65
CA LEU A 576 -31.03 -27.36 5.16
C LEU A 576 -32.20 -27.55 4.18
N SER A 577 -33.15 -26.64 4.24
CA SER A 577 -34.28 -26.56 3.32
C SER A 577 -33.95 -25.67 2.11
N GLU A 578 -34.80 -25.71 1.10
CA GLU A 578 -34.80 -24.72 0.02
C GLU A 578 -34.92 -23.29 0.59
N GLY A 579 -34.23 -22.34 -0.01
CA GLY A 579 -34.19 -20.95 0.46
C GLY A 579 -33.26 -20.70 1.65
N GLN A 580 -32.43 -21.68 2.01
CA GLN A 580 -31.44 -21.55 3.08
C GLN A 580 -30.00 -21.59 2.54
N ILE A 581 -29.07 -21.00 3.29
CA ILE A 581 -27.64 -21.18 3.16
C ILE A 581 -27.03 -21.25 4.56
N ALA A 582 -25.97 -22.06 4.75
CA ALA A 582 -25.29 -22.17 6.05
C ALA A 582 -23.79 -22.03 5.92
N PHE A 583 -23.19 -21.47 6.96
CA PHE A 583 -21.75 -21.40 7.15
C PHE A 583 -21.43 -21.47 8.66
N THR A 584 -20.15 -21.58 9.02
CA THR A 584 -19.75 -21.46 10.43
C THR A 584 -19.01 -20.14 10.67
N PHE A 585 -19.30 -19.50 11.78
CA PHE A 585 -18.53 -18.37 12.29
C PHE A 585 -18.09 -18.64 13.73
N CYS A 586 -16.79 -18.60 14.00
CA CYS A 586 -16.21 -19.05 15.28
C CYS A 586 -16.67 -20.46 15.68
N GLN A 587 -16.85 -21.37 14.72
CA GLN A 587 -17.38 -22.74 14.86
C GLN A 587 -18.86 -22.83 15.28
N VAL A 588 -19.57 -21.72 15.37
CA VAL A 588 -21.02 -21.71 15.54
C VAL A 588 -21.68 -21.73 14.15
N PRO A 589 -22.56 -22.68 13.85
CA PRO A 589 -23.31 -22.68 12.59
C PRO A 589 -24.25 -21.47 12.52
N VAL A 590 -24.24 -20.79 11.38
CA VAL A 590 -25.13 -19.68 11.03
C VAL A 590 -25.93 -20.11 9.81
N ILE A 591 -27.25 -20.06 9.90
CA ILE A 591 -28.17 -20.40 8.83
C ILE A 591 -28.91 -19.13 8.43
N LEU A 592 -28.72 -18.68 7.18
CA LEU A 592 -29.49 -17.58 6.61
C LEU A 592 -30.69 -18.15 5.88
N THR A 593 -31.88 -17.60 6.13
CA THR A 593 -33.13 -18.02 5.52
C THR A 593 -33.84 -16.83 4.88
N LYS A 594 -34.27 -16.98 3.64
CA LYS A 594 -35.11 -15.98 2.95
C LYS A 594 -36.49 -15.92 3.62
N ALA A 595 -36.90 -14.73 4.10
CA ALA A 595 -38.11 -14.56 4.90
C ALA A 595 -38.79 -13.20 4.64
N GLU A 596 -40.00 -13.01 5.19
CA GLU A 596 -40.75 -11.76 5.10
C GLU A 596 -40.34 -10.72 6.17
N LYS A 597 -39.64 -11.15 7.21
CA LYS A 597 -39.18 -10.29 8.32
C LYS A 597 -37.72 -10.54 8.66
N ASN A 598 -37.10 -9.54 9.24
CA ASN A 598 -35.74 -9.63 9.79
C ASN A 598 -35.79 -10.08 11.25
N GLU A 599 -35.24 -11.26 11.56
CA GLU A 599 -35.26 -11.86 12.90
C GLU A 599 -34.06 -12.79 13.07
N ILE A 600 -33.56 -12.91 14.28
CA ILE A 600 -32.51 -13.85 14.65
C ILE A 600 -33.05 -14.78 15.73
N SER A 601 -32.94 -16.09 15.52
CA SER A 601 -33.19 -17.13 16.53
C SER A 601 -31.86 -17.72 16.98
N ILE A 602 -31.61 -17.70 18.29
CA ILE A 602 -30.46 -18.29 18.96
C ILE A 602 -30.90 -19.58 19.62
N PHE A 603 -30.27 -20.68 19.24
CA PHE A 603 -30.52 -22.00 19.86
C PHE A 603 -29.40 -22.35 20.81
N TYR A 604 -29.77 -22.80 21.98
CA TYR A 604 -28.84 -23.18 23.05
C TYR A 604 -28.72 -24.71 23.17
N PRO A 605 -27.62 -25.24 23.72
CA PRO A 605 -27.42 -26.69 23.87
C PRO A 605 -28.47 -27.41 24.75
N ASP A 606 -29.14 -26.69 25.60
CA ASP A 606 -30.27 -27.22 26.45
C ASP A 606 -31.60 -27.29 25.71
N GLY A 607 -31.62 -26.91 24.42
CA GLY A 607 -32.83 -26.90 23.61
C GLY A 607 -33.68 -25.64 23.72
N THR A 608 -33.27 -24.65 24.50
CA THR A 608 -33.98 -23.37 24.59
C THR A 608 -33.70 -22.49 23.38
N GLU A 609 -34.62 -21.58 23.06
CA GLU A 609 -34.53 -20.64 21.94
C GLU A 609 -34.73 -19.20 22.46
N GLU A 610 -33.95 -18.27 21.97
CA GLU A 610 -34.13 -16.83 22.15
C GLU A 610 -34.35 -16.16 20.79
N ILE A 611 -35.42 -15.37 20.66
CA ILE A 611 -35.76 -14.67 19.42
C ILE A 611 -35.47 -13.18 19.58
N ILE A 612 -34.73 -12.63 18.60
CA ILE A 612 -34.28 -11.24 18.54
C ILE A 612 -34.89 -10.58 17.31
N SER A 613 -35.67 -9.52 17.49
CA SER A 613 -36.16 -8.72 16.37
C SER A 613 -35.02 -7.89 15.74
N GLY A 614 -34.90 -7.98 14.40
CA GLY A 614 -33.85 -7.29 13.64
C GLY A 614 -32.64 -8.18 13.34
N LEU A 615 -31.53 -7.56 12.91
CA LEU A 615 -30.34 -8.24 12.37
C LEU A 615 -29.06 -7.97 13.19
N THR A 616 -29.19 -7.69 14.49
CA THR A 616 -28.04 -7.35 15.34
C THR A 616 -28.11 -8.16 16.63
N LEU A 617 -27.03 -8.90 16.93
CA LEU A 617 -26.88 -9.58 18.21
C LEU A 617 -26.57 -8.57 19.31
N SER A 618 -26.91 -8.92 20.56
CA SER A 618 -26.41 -8.17 21.69
C SER A 618 -24.91 -8.39 21.91
N ARG A 619 -24.24 -7.47 22.60
CA ARG A 619 -22.82 -7.62 22.94
C ARG A 619 -22.51 -8.89 23.76
N PRO A 620 -23.30 -9.31 24.75
CA PRO A 620 -23.09 -10.57 25.44
C PRO A 620 -23.13 -11.79 24.51
N LEU A 621 -24.14 -11.88 23.63
CA LEU A 621 -24.26 -12.97 22.66
C LEU A 621 -23.09 -12.99 21.66
N SER A 622 -22.72 -11.83 21.11
CA SER A 622 -21.57 -11.73 20.23
C SER A 622 -20.27 -12.17 20.93
N THR A 623 -20.11 -11.79 22.21
CA THR A 623 -18.95 -12.22 23.03
C THR A 623 -18.95 -13.73 23.26
N SER A 624 -20.12 -14.36 23.48
CA SER A 624 -20.24 -15.81 23.62
C SER A 624 -19.79 -16.54 22.35
N VAL A 625 -20.22 -16.06 21.17
CA VAL A 625 -19.74 -16.58 19.86
C VAL A 625 -18.22 -16.46 19.76
N PHE A 626 -17.63 -15.28 20.01
CA PHE A 626 -16.18 -15.05 19.87
C PHE A 626 -15.35 -15.91 20.84
N ARG A 627 -15.87 -16.18 22.04
CA ARG A 627 -15.19 -16.99 23.06
C ARG A 627 -15.16 -18.48 22.75
N ARG A 628 -16.03 -18.94 21.85
CA ARG A 628 -16.06 -20.35 21.39
C ARG A 628 -16.17 -21.34 22.56
N LYS A 629 -17.09 -21.08 23.51
CA LYS A 629 -17.30 -21.90 24.72
C LYS A 629 -18.40 -22.96 24.59
N GLY A 630 -19.06 -23.05 23.42
CA GLY A 630 -20.19 -23.93 23.21
C GLY A 630 -21.47 -23.50 23.94
N GLU A 631 -21.57 -22.21 24.28
CA GLU A 631 -22.78 -21.66 24.93
C GLU A 631 -23.94 -21.46 23.94
N ILE A 632 -23.64 -21.40 22.62
CA ILE A 632 -24.60 -21.28 21.53
C ILE A 632 -24.46 -22.49 20.63
N ASP A 633 -25.54 -23.20 20.36
CA ASP A 633 -25.60 -24.36 19.47
C ASP A 633 -25.61 -23.91 18.01
N ARG A 634 -26.53 -23.02 17.62
CA ARG A 634 -26.61 -22.45 16.28
C ARG A 634 -27.35 -21.10 16.29
N ILE A 635 -27.17 -20.35 15.19
CA ILE A 635 -27.82 -19.06 14.94
C ILE A 635 -28.61 -19.20 13.62
N GLU A 636 -29.89 -18.94 13.65
CA GLU A 636 -30.73 -18.85 12.47
C GLU A 636 -31.14 -17.40 12.21
N VAL A 637 -30.93 -16.91 10.99
CA VAL A 637 -31.17 -15.51 10.62
C VAL A 637 -32.17 -15.46 9.47
N SER A 638 -33.34 -14.98 9.78
CA SER A 638 -34.39 -14.68 8.80
C SER A 638 -34.10 -13.31 8.18
N ILE A 639 -33.95 -13.27 6.84
CA ILE A 639 -33.60 -12.05 6.10
C ILE A 639 -34.73 -11.71 5.12
N ARG A 640 -35.26 -10.50 5.28
CA ARG A 640 -36.16 -9.92 4.30
C ARG A 640 -35.34 -9.33 3.15
N MET A 641 -35.39 -9.97 2.00
CA MET A 641 -34.77 -9.46 0.78
C MET A 641 -35.64 -8.32 0.21
N LYS A 642 -35.02 -7.19 -0.10
CA LYS A 642 -35.72 -6.12 -0.85
C LYS A 642 -35.88 -6.61 -2.28
N HIS A 643 -37.13 -6.81 -2.72
CA HIS A 643 -37.39 -7.04 -4.13
C HIS A 643 -36.89 -5.83 -4.93
N ASP A 644 -35.90 -6.02 -5.77
CA ASP A 644 -35.65 -5.11 -6.89
C ASP A 644 -36.93 -5.07 -7.72
N GLN A 645 -37.63 -3.96 -7.66
CA GLN A 645 -38.69 -3.71 -8.63
C GLN A 645 -38.00 -3.60 -9.99
N LYS A 646 -37.79 -4.74 -10.68
CA LYS A 646 -37.57 -4.75 -12.10
C LYS A 646 -38.83 -4.17 -12.73
N GLN A 647 -38.82 -2.91 -13.02
CA GLN A 647 -39.79 -2.35 -13.96
C GLN A 647 -39.53 -3.01 -15.31
N HIS A 648 -40.40 -3.94 -15.66
CA HIS A 648 -40.60 -4.33 -17.05
C HIS A 648 -41.12 -3.11 -17.79
N THR A 649 -40.30 -2.49 -18.59
CA THR A 649 -40.70 -1.69 -19.76
C THR A 649 -39.79 -2.05 -20.93
#